data_143310fdf75949e0057bba0b9bcec992
#
_entry.id   143310fdf75949e0057bba0b9bcec992
#
_cell.length_a   1.000
_cell.length_b   1.000
_cell.length_c   1.000
_cell.angle_alpha   90.00
_cell.angle_beta   90.00
_cell.angle_gamma   90.00
#
_symmetry.space_group_name_H-M   'P 1'
#
loop_
_entity.id
_entity.type
_entity.pdbx_description
1 polymer ?
#
loop_
_entity_poly.entity_id
_entity_poly.type
_entity_poly.pdbx_seq_one_letter_code
_entity_poly.pdbx_strand_id
1 'polypeptide(L)'
;MIASTQQNLGTDLDMSRSGAPPRNWRGIGLAMLVIAVVMSLVLLSIFLLSPDNPKLPEKSPLMLSDLEYFEDQAVLRQLSWASDSEIILETRDGNLIQQNLETKKSNVLLNNVTFLALQTSHARLSADLQNLLLASKSQKVAGVSLIASYSLYNIRSRHFWNISPPGKNETMLQYAGWGPKGSQLVFVFNNDIYYQESALGPMLRLTSLGDSESVLNGIGDWTYQEEVLHSYSTHWWSPDGARLAYLSINTSRVPNMELPHFVGADYPASTRYAYPKAGQPIPVVKVYIVNLYGPSHTVEILRPDSFDYREYYITLVSWVTNIQLAVQWLNRSQNLSVLTICDAITGICVEKHRASADMWISTQAVPVFSTDNIFLLVPAKPDGQGEYMHVAMLSTELGSKDSSLRMLTSGDWDVTRIVAYNEDNKTVYFLSTEDMPRRRHLYSVETSGILNRTCVTCDLIPDCHFVDVEFSPRGGYFILFCKGPGIPQISVHSTNNPKDFLLIEDNQVLKTYLGTKDMPETMYRTVQIDDYDLSIRMTLPSGYQDAEYPLVLWLPEAPGSQQVTEIFSLGWESVLVSSFQVIVAKIDGRGSKNQGLNMLHGTDRKLGSAEIKDHLPLVQHLKHLPFVDKKRIGVYGKAYGGFLALKLLSSSEDLFVCGAVIAPITSFQLHSAVLAERYLGMPSQEGSSYMMASVLNDVQRLQSQQFLLVHGTADANVHFQHTAELLNRLIQAGANVTSRIYPDEDHFFLSKGSQQHLHQSVISYLQSCLQNGGTRQRDL
;
A
#
# COMPACT_ATOMS: atom_id res chain seq x y z
N MET A 1 -59.21 47.31 8.18
CA MET A 1 -60.55 47.77 8.60
C MET A 1 -60.38 49.10 9.27
N ILE A 2 -60.88 50.13 8.58
CA ILE A 2 -61.68 51.28 9.06
C ILE A 2 -60.85 52.27 9.87
N ALA A 3 -60.53 53.36 9.32
CA ALA A 3 -61.20 54.63 8.87
C ALA A 3 -61.04 55.70 9.94
N SER A 4 -60.30 56.74 9.59
CA SER A 4 -60.71 58.10 9.31
C SER A 4 -61.47 58.88 10.42
N THR A 5 -61.02 60.06 10.75
CA THR A 5 -61.82 61.24 10.42
C THR A 5 -61.00 62.55 10.65
N GLN A 6 -61.01 63.39 9.70
CA GLN A 6 -60.63 64.80 9.70
C GLN A 6 -61.58 65.65 10.59
N GLN A 7 -61.12 66.74 11.07
CA GLN A 7 -61.84 68.00 10.89
C GLN A 7 -60.97 69.26 11.16
N ASN A 8 -60.95 70.10 10.15
CA ASN A 8 -60.50 71.48 10.15
C ASN A 8 -61.30 72.39 11.08
N LEU A 9 -60.67 73.41 11.56
CA LEU A 9 -61.18 74.77 11.40
C LEU A 9 -60.07 75.79 11.68
N GLY A 10 -59.88 76.64 10.72
CA GLY A 10 -58.98 77.79 10.80
C GLY A 10 -59.64 78.96 11.43
N THR A 11 -58.83 79.90 11.83
CA THR A 11 -59.05 81.35 11.64
C THR A 11 -57.73 82.14 11.79
N ASP A 12 -57.57 83.07 10.90
CA ASP A 12 -56.50 84.04 10.83
C ASP A 12 -56.39 84.94 12.09
N LEU A 13 -55.16 85.38 12.40
CA LEU A 13 -54.85 86.84 12.39
C LEU A 13 -53.48 87.11 13.07
N ASP A 14 -52.64 87.64 12.31
CA ASP A 14 -51.90 88.90 12.50
C ASP A 14 -50.46 88.88 13.03
N MET A 15 -49.69 89.60 12.25
CA MET A 15 -48.26 89.86 12.39
C MET A 15 -47.89 90.59 13.67
N SER A 16 -46.78 90.10 14.30
CA SER A 16 -45.79 91.01 14.86
C SER A 16 -44.38 90.40 14.87
N ARG A 17 -43.45 91.10 14.25
CA ARG A 17 -42.01 90.78 14.27
C ARG A 17 -41.50 90.76 15.70
N SER A 18 -40.88 89.66 16.08
CA SER A 18 -39.90 89.68 17.17
C SER A 18 -38.68 88.87 16.77
N GLY A 19 -37.54 89.50 16.87
CA GLY A 19 -36.25 88.99 16.39
C GLY A 19 -35.86 87.66 17.07
N ALA A 20 -35.19 86.80 16.29
CA ALA A 20 -34.65 85.57 16.80
C ALA A 20 -33.68 85.86 17.94
N PRO A 21 -33.79 85.09 19.03
CA PRO A 21 -32.81 85.17 20.15
C PRO A 21 -31.40 84.84 19.68
N PRO A 22 -30.40 85.54 20.19
CA PRO A 22 -29.00 85.29 19.79
C PRO A 22 -28.63 83.85 20.08
N ARG A 23 -28.20 83.10 19.06
CA ARG A 23 -27.72 81.73 19.20
C ARG A 23 -26.57 81.73 20.19
N ASN A 24 -26.77 80.97 21.27
CA ASN A 24 -25.75 80.78 22.33
C ASN A 24 -24.65 79.83 21.85
N TRP A 25 -23.75 80.38 21.01
CA TRP A 25 -22.64 79.67 20.41
C TRP A 25 -21.74 79.03 21.46
N ARG A 26 -21.62 79.62 22.65
CA ARG A 26 -20.89 79.05 23.76
C ARG A 26 -21.57 77.82 24.34
N GLY A 27 -22.87 77.75 24.47
CA GLY A 27 -23.61 76.59 24.89
C GLY A 27 -23.60 75.47 23.88
N ILE A 28 -23.72 75.81 22.55
CA ILE A 28 -23.63 74.84 21.47
C ILE A 28 -22.21 74.29 21.41
N GLY A 29 -21.15 75.09 21.52
CA GLY A 29 -19.76 74.62 21.56
C GLY A 29 -19.50 73.74 22.74
N LEU A 30 -20.03 74.07 23.92
CA LEU A 30 -19.90 73.21 25.12
C LEU A 30 -20.63 71.88 24.94
N ALA A 31 -21.82 71.87 24.38
CA ALA A 31 -22.58 70.64 24.09
C ALA A 31 -21.87 69.73 23.08
N MET A 32 -21.32 70.35 22.01
CA MET A 32 -20.53 69.61 21.00
C MET A 32 -19.25 69.04 21.61
N LEU A 33 -18.61 69.78 22.51
CA LEU A 33 -17.39 69.28 23.19
C LEU A 33 -17.72 68.12 24.12
N VAL A 34 -18.83 68.20 24.87
CA VAL A 34 -19.30 67.07 25.74
C VAL A 34 -19.66 65.87 24.88
N ILE A 35 -20.35 66.04 23.75
CA ILE A 35 -20.67 64.95 22.84
C ILE A 35 -19.40 64.36 22.25
N ALA A 36 -18.42 65.17 21.86
CA ALA A 36 -17.13 64.67 21.34
C ALA A 36 -16.34 63.90 22.40
N VAL A 37 -16.35 64.39 23.66
CA VAL A 37 -15.69 63.65 24.77
C VAL A 37 -16.42 62.37 25.08
N VAL A 38 -17.74 62.32 25.12
CA VAL A 38 -18.51 61.10 25.33
C VAL A 38 -18.28 60.13 24.18
N MET A 39 -18.30 60.59 22.92
CA MET A 39 -18.02 59.75 21.75
C MET A 39 -16.61 59.21 21.76
N SER A 40 -15.61 60.03 22.14
CA SER A 40 -14.23 59.55 22.27
C SER A 40 -14.06 58.55 23.40
N LEU A 41 -14.75 58.70 24.53
CA LEU A 41 -14.79 57.74 25.64
C LEU A 41 -15.47 56.44 25.22
N VAL A 42 -16.55 56.51 24.46
CA VAL A 42 -17.25 55.31 23.93
C VAL A 42 -16.34 54.58 22.90
N LEU A 43 -15.70 55.32 21.99
CA LEU A 43 -14.74 54.74 21.04
C LEU A 43 -13.53 54.11 21.77
N LEU A 44 -13.00 54.82 22.78
CA LEU A 44 -11.91 54.29 23.61
C LEU A 44 -12.36 53.03 24.38
N SER A 45 -13.60 53.06 24.93
CA SER A 45 -14.15 51.88 25.60
C SER A 45 -14.39 50.71 24.65
N ILE A 46 -14.87 50.97 23.42
CA ILE A 46 -14.99 49.96 22.37
C ILE A 46 -13.59 49.41 22.01
N PHE A 47 -12.60 50.26 21.88
CA PHE A 47 -11.23 49.86 21.57
C PHE A 47 -10.56 49.06 22.70
N LEU A 48 -10.81 49.45 23.96
CA LEU A 48 -10.26 48.76 25.15
C LEU A 48 -11.04 47.51 25.55
N LEU A 49 -12.36 47.45 25.26
CA LEU A 49 -13.23 46.32 25.57
C LEU A 49 -13.52 45.40 24.38
N SER A 50 -13.11 45.81 23.15
CA SER A 50 -13.10 44.83 22.04
C SER A 50 -12.12 43.71 22.44
N PRO A 51 -12.58 42.50 22.68
CA PRO A 51 -11.65 41.40 22.86
C PRO A 51 -10.74 41.42 21.63
N ASP A 52 -9.42 41.43 21.86
CA ASP A 52 -8.47 41.06 20.82
C ASP A 52 -9.10 39.81 20.16
N ASN A 53 -9.36 39.89 18.85
CA ASN A 53 -9.79 38.70 18.10
C ASN A 53 -8.88 37.58 18.60
N PRO A 54 -9.44 36.52 19.19
CA PRO A 54 -8.59 35.43 19.63
C PRO A 54 -7.73 35.08 18.42
N LYS A 55 -6.44 35.40 18.45
CA LYS A 55 -5.49 34.89 17.46
C LYS A 55 -5.78 33.41 17.49
N LEU A 56 -6.31 32.88 16.39
CA LEU A 56 -6.39 31.43 16.20
C LEU A 56 -5.06 30.88 16.70
N PRO A 57 -5.04 29.90 17.61
CA PRO A 57 -3.81 29.38 18.15
C PRO A 57 -2.89 29.07 16.95
N GLU A 58 -1.69 29.64 16.96
CA GLU A 58 -0.71 29.41 15.92
C GLU A 58 -0.52 27.92 15.80
N LYS A 59 -0.80 27.36 14.61
CA LYS A 59 -0.63 25.94 14.34
C LYS A 59 0.85 25.58 14.51
N SER A 60 1.12 24.52 15.23
CA SER A 60 2.48 24.04 15.42
C SER A 60 2.95 23.21 14.23
N PRO A 61 4.23 23.27 13.84
CA PRO A 61 4.74 22.39 12.77
C PRO A 61 4.68 20.92 13.17
N LEU A 62 4.66 20.04 12.16
CA LEU A 62 4.69 18.58 12.35
C LEU A 62 6.10 18.16 12.81
N MET A 63 6.15 17.28 13.81
CA MET A 63 7.38 16.68 14.32
C MET A 63 7.38 15.16 14.10
N LEU A 64 8.55 14.51 14.18
CA LEU A 64 8.62 13.03 14.06
C LEU A 64 7.82 12.30 15.15
N SER A 65 7.71 12.88 16.35
CA SER A 65 6.86 12.35 17.43
C SER A 65 5.38 12.34 17.09
N ASP A 66 4.91 13.22 16.21
CA ASP A 66 3.52 13.26 15.77
C ASP A 66 3.19 12.08 14.86
N LEU A 67 4.20 11.54 14.14
CA LEU A 67 4.03 10.35 13.30
C LEU A 67 3.78 9.10 14.13
N GLU A 68 4.46 8.96 15.26
CA GLU A 68 4.24 7.85 16.20
C GLU A 68 2.81 7.89 16.76
N TYR A 69 2.36 9.08 17.17
CA TYR A 69 0.99 9.27 17.60
C TYR A 69 -0.02 8.92 16.50
N PHE A 70 0.27 9.27 15.25
CA PHE A 70 -0.55 8.91 14.10
C PHE A 70 -0.62 7.39 13.91
N GLU A 71 0.54 6.71 13.91
CA GLU A 71 0.59 5.24 13.76
C GLU A 71 -0.20 4.54 14.88
N ASP A 72 -0.06 4.98 16.11
CA ASP A 72 -0.76 4.40 17.25
C ASP A 72 -2.29 4.63 17.21
N GLN A 73 -2.75 5.77 16.66
CA GLN A 73 -4.18 6.14 16.62
C GLN A 73 -4.89 5.70 15.33
N ALA A 74 -4.18 5.57 14.21
CA ALA A 74 -4.78 5.25 12.91
C ALA A 74 -5.10 3.76 12.72
N VAL A 75 -4.73 2.89 13.65
CA VAL A 75 -4.81 1.44 13.50
C VAL A 75 -6.12 0.88 14.02
N LEU A 76 -7.01 0.49 13.12
CA LEU A 76 -7.99 -0.55 13.40
C LEU A 76 -7.25 -1.89 13.38
N ARG A 77 -6.98 -2.46 14.55
CA ARG A 77 -6.10 -3.62 14.71
C ARG A 77 -6.66 -4.89 14.09
N GLN A 78 -7.97 -5.08 14.15
CA GLN A 78 -8.63 -6.25 13.56
C GLN A 78 -10.04 -5.87 13.11
N LEU A 79 -10.36 -6.15 11.84
CA LEU A 79 -11.70 -6.07 11.27
C LEU A 79 -11.84 -7.23 10.28
N SER A 80 -12.86 -8.08 10.45
CA SER A 80 -13.10 -9.22 9.59
C SER A 80 -14.56 -9.63 9.58
N TRP A 81 -15.00 -10.30 8.51
CA TRP A 81 -16.31 -10.89 8.42
C TRP A 81 -16.41 -12.16 9.26
N ALA A 82 -17.45 -12.27 10.09
CA ALA A 82 -17.85 -13.50 10.78
C ALA A 82 -18.92 -14.26 10.00
N SER A 83 -19.81 -13.53 9.36
CA SER A 83 -20.88 -14.04 8.48
C SER A 83 -21.25 -12.95 7.49
N ASP A 84 -22.32 -13.16 6.70
CA ASP A 84 -22.78 -12.15 5.75
C ASP A 84 -23.28 -10.86 6.42
N SER A 85 -23.84 -10.95 7.61
CA SER A 85 -24.38 -9.82 8.36
C SER A 85 -23.68 -9.52 9.67
N GLU A 86 -22.50 -10.13 9.93
CA GLU A 86 -21.78 -9.95 11.19
C GLU A 86 -20.29 -9.71 10.95
N ILE A 87 -19.76 -8.73 11.65
CA ILE A 87 -18.34 -8.39 11.65
C ILE A 87 -17.72 -8.59 13.04
N ILE A 88 -16.45 -8.93 13.06
CA ILE A 88 -15.62 -8.95 14.26
C ILE A 88 -14.67 -7.78 14.17
N LEU A 89 -14.63 -6.98 15.21
CA LEU A 89 -13.74 -5.83 15.29
C LEU A 89 -13.11 -5.68 16.68
N GLU A 90 -11.87 -5.21 16.69
CA GLU A 90 -11.19 -4.76 17.91
C GLU A 90 -11.48 -3.28 18.11
N THR A 91 -12.11 -2.95 19.24
CA THR A 91 -12.42 -1.55 19.60
C THR A 91 -11.14 -0.81 20.03
N ARG A 92 -11.18 0.53 20.05
CA ARG A 92 -10.08 1.36 20.58
C ARG A 92 -9.70 1.00 22.03
N ASP A 93 -10.66 0.57 22.84
CA ASP A 93 -10.43 0.12 24.22
C ASP A 93 -9.77 -1.27 24.29
N GLY A 94 -9.51 -1.93 23.15
CA GLY A 94 -8.90 -3.26 23.06
C GLY A 94 -9.86 -4.41 23.34
N ASN A 95 -11.18 -4.19 23.27
CA ASN A 95 -12.15 -5.27 23.34
C ASN A 95 -12.38 -5.87 21.96
N LEU A 96 -12.48 -7.20 21.88
CA LEU A 96 -12.90 -7.90 20.68
C LEU A 96 -14.42 -8.06 20.72
N ILE A 97 -15.12 -7.47 19.77
CA ILE A 97 -16.58 -7.49 19.69
C ILE A 97 -17.07 -8.10 18.37
N GLN A 98 -18.20 -8.76 18.44
CA GLN A 98 -19.01 -9.19 17.29
C GLN A 98 -20.16 -8.22 17.12
N GLN A 99 -20.24 -7.57 15.98
CA GLN A 99 -21.27 -6.59 15.64
C GLN A 99 -22.20 -7.17 14.58
N ASN A 100 -23.49 -7.27 14.91
CA ASN A 100 -24.53 -7.64 13.94
C ASN A 100 -25.06 -6.39 13.22
N LEU A 101 -25.02 -6.39 11.89
CA LEU A 101 -25.33 -5.23 11.06
C LEU A 101 -26.85 -4.99 10.94
N GLU A 102 -27.66 -6.04 10.95
CA GLU A 102 -29.12 -5.95 10.82
C GLU A 102 -29.74 -5.43 12.12
N THR A 103 -29.37 -6.04 13.23
CA THR A 103 -29.93 -5.69 14.54
C THR A 103 -29.21 -4.53 15.23
N LYS A 104 -28.04 -4.13 14.70
CA LYS A 104 -27.12 -3.11 15.29
C LYS A 104 -26.69 -3.42 16.72
N LYS A 105 -26.77 -4.71 17.12
CA LYS A 105 -26.34 -5.17 18.45
C LYS A 105 -24.89 -5.62 18.42
N SER A 106 -24.15 -5.27 19.46
CA SER A 106 -22.78 -5.74 19.67
C SER A 106 -22.72 -6.73 20.84
N ASN A 107 -21.88 -7.74 20.70
CA ASN A 107 -21.58 -8.73 21.72
C ASN A 107 -20.07 -8.74 21.98
N VAL A 108 -19.66 -8.59 23.25
CA VAL A 108 -18.25 -8.65 23.62
C VAL A 108 -17.80 -10.12 23.65
N LEU A 109 -16.92 -10.50 22.75
CA LEU A 109 -16.32 -11.84 22.72
C LEU A 109 -15.17 -11.96 23.73
N LEU A 110 -14.34 -10.93 23.81
CA LEU A 110 -13.20 -10.88 24.73
C LEU A 110 -12.98 -9.44 25.19
N ASN A 111 -12.81 -9.26 26.52
CA ASN A 111 -12.50 -7.94 27.06
C ASN A 111 -10.99 -7.64 26.99
N ASN A 112 -10.63 -6.37 27.03
CA ASN A 112 -9.25 -5.88 26.91
C ASN A 112 -8.33 -6.43 28.02
N VAL A 113 -8.84 -6.59 29.26
CA VAL A 113 -8.05 -7.10 30.38
C VAL A 113 -7.56 -8.52 30.12
N THR A 114 -8.44 -9.38 29.58
CA THR A 114 -8.09 -10.76 29.22
C THR A 114 -7.15 -10.76 28.02
N PHE A 115 -7.41 -9.91 27.02
CA PHE A 115 -6.58 -9.82 25.83
C PHE A 115 -5.14 -9.36 26.15
N LEU A 116 -4.98 -8.34 26.98
CA LEU A 116 -3.67 -7.87 27.44
C LEU A 116 -2.94 -8.91 28.31
N ALA A 117 -3.69 -9.67 29.16
CA ALA A 117 -3.12 -10.71 30.00
C ALA A 117 -2.53 -11.89 29.18
N LEU A 118 -3.01 -12.10 27.95
CA LEU A 118 -2.50 -13.15 27.05
C LEU A 118 -1.15 -12.79 26.40
N GLN A 119 -0.69 -11.54 26.50
CA GLN A 119 0.60 -11.05 25.96
C GLN A 119 0.88 -11.47 24.52
N THR A 120 -0.11 -11.38 23.65
CA THR A 120 -0.03 -11.87 22.28
C THR A 120 0.23 -10.76 21.29
N SER A 121 1.00 -11.07 20.24
CA SER A 121 1.20 -10.16 19.10
C SER A 121 0.03 -10.21 18.12
N HIS A 122 -0.59 -11.38 17.97
CA HIS A 122 -1.71 -11.61 17.06
C HIS A 122 -2.68 -12.63 17.64
N ALA A 123 -3.98 -12.38 17.44
CA ALA A 123 -5.05 -13.31 17.81
C ALA A 123 -5.97 -13.52 16.61
N ARG A 124 -6.38 -14.76 16.35
CA ARG A 124 -7.34 -15.11 15.30
C ARG A 124 -8.42 -16.03 15.84
N LEU A 125 -9.69 -15.70 15.58
CA LEU A 125 -10.83 -16.52 15.95
C LEU A 125 -10.99 -17.74 15.03
N SER A 126 -11.37 -18.90 15.63
CA SER A 126 -11.83 -20.05 14.87
C SER A 126 -13.16 -19.77 14.18
N ALA A 127 -13.50 -20.57 13.15
CA ALA A 127 -14.74 -20.41 12.39
C ALA A 127 -16.00 -20.59 13.26
N ASP A 128 -15.93 -21.35 14.34
CA ASP A 128 -17.00 -21.55 15.32
C ASP A 128 -17.06 -20.44 16.41
N LEU A 129 -16.15 -19.46 16.36
CA LEU A 129 -16.03 -18.36 17.31
C LEU A 129 -15.81 -18.78 18.78
N GLN A 130 -15.34 -20.02 19.01
CA GLN A 130 -15.13 -20.54 20.37
C GLN A 130 -13.68 -20.50 20.83
N ASN A 131 -12.73 -20.50 19.88
CA ASN A 131 -11.31 -20.58 20.18
C ASN A 131 -10.54 -19.43 19.53
N LEU A 132 -9.52 -18.94 20.25
CA LEU A 132 -8.52 -18.02 19.77
C LEU A 132 -7.21 -18.74 19.52
N LEU A 133 -6.64 -18.53 18.34
CA LEU A 133 -5.26 -18.87 18.03
C LEU A 133 -4.39 -17.65 18.34
N LEU A 134 -3.43 -17.83 19.23
CA LEU A 134 -2.58 -16.76 19.75
C LEU A 134 -1.14 -17.01 19.31
N ALA A 135 -0.47 -15.99 18.77
CA ALA A 135 0.94 -16.03 18.46
C ALA A 135 1.73 -15.17 19.47
N SER A 136 2.76 -15.72 20.04
CA SER A 136 3.66 -15.07 20.99
C SER A 136 5.11 -15.38 20.67
N LYS A 137 6.04 -14.58 21.20
CA LYS A 137 7.49 -14.75 21.02
C LYS A 137 7.89 -14.89 19.54
N SER A 138 7.24 -14.10 18.68
CA SER A 138 7.54 -14.13 17.25
C SER A 138 8.98 -13.68 16.99
N GLN A 139 9.71 -14.45 16.19
CA GLN A 139 11.06 -14.16 15.74
C GLN A 139 11.13 -14.22 14.23
N LYS A 140 11.76 -13.22 13.62
CA LYS A 140 12.06 -13.21 12.20
C LYS A 140 13.37 -13.95 11.98
N VAL A 141 13.33 -15.04 11.26
CA VAL A 141 14.51 -15.85 10.91
C VAL A 141 14.90 -15.54 9.47
N ALA A 142 16.15 -15.19 9.25
CA ALA A 142 16.72 -14.87 7.93
C ALA A 142 16.04 -13.71 7.20
N GLY A 143 15.34 -12.81 7.91
CA GLY A 143 14.57 -11.76 7.24
C GLY A 143 13.38 -12.26 6.40
N VAL A 144 13.19 -13.57 6.29
CA VAL A 144 12.27 -14.24 5.37
C VAL A 144 11.22 -15.05 6.11
N SER A 145 11.59 -15.81 7.13
CA SER A 145 10.68 -16.71 7.84
C SER A 145 10.30 -16.16 9.20
N LEU A 146 9.01 -16.18 9.51
CA LEU A 146 8.51 -15.85 10.84
C LEU A 146 8.26 -17.14 11.59
N ILE A 147 8.92 -17.34 12.74
CA ILE A 147 8.60 -18.42 13.68
C ILE A 147 7.98 -17.82 14.94
N ALA A 148 7.00 -18.51 15.50
CA ALA A 148 6.34 -18.07 16.71
C ALA A 148 5.93 -19.26 17.58
N SER A 149 5.74 -19.00 18.87
CA SER A 149 5.05 -19.92 19.76
C SER A 149 3.54 -19.71 19.62
N TYR A 150 2.82 -20.78 19.30
CA TYR A 150 1.38 -20.72 19.11
C TYR A 150 0.64 -21.42 20.23
N SER A 151 -0.45 -20.79 20.66
CA SER A 151 -1.30 -21.31 21.73
C SER A 151 -2.77 -21.15 21.35
N LEU A 152 -3.60 -22.01 21.90
CA LEU A 152 -5.04 -21.96 21.77
C LEU A 152 -5.65 -21.51 23.09
N TYR A 153 -6.67 -20.66 23.01
CA TYR A 153 -7.46 -20.19 24.13
C TYR A 153 -8.94 -20.38 23.85
N ASN A 154 -9.64 -21.16 24.69
CA ASN A 154 -11.08 -21.31 24.57
C ASN A 154 -11.81 -20.21 25.36
N ILE A 155 -12.64 -19.44 24.66
CA ILE A 155 -13.30 -18.25 25.18
C ILE A 155 -14.25 -18.59 26.33
N ARG A 156 -14.99 -19.72 26.25
CA ARG A 156 -15.99 -20.09 27.25
C ARG A 156 -15.36 -20.75 28.48
N SER A 157 -14.52 -21.77 28.28
CA SER A 157 -13.90 -22.51 29.39
C SER A 157 -12.69 -21.79 29.98
N ARG A 158 -12.16 -20.74 29.30
CA ARG A 158 -10.93 -20.01 29.66
C ARG A 158 -9.69 -20.95 29.73
N HIS A 159 -9.76 -22.07 29.05
CA HIS A 159 -8.66 -23.03 29.01
C HIS A 159 -7.63 -22.60 27.97
N PHE A 160 -6.35 -22.76 28.32
CA PHE A 160 -5.20 -22.38 27.52
C PHE A 160 -4.29 -23.57 27.32
N TRP A 161 -3.83 -23.83 26.08
CA TRP A 161 -2.86 -24.86 25.77
C TRP A 161 -1.97 -24.50 24.57
N ASN A 162 -0.75 -24.99 24.58
CA ASN A 162 0.22 -24.75 23.52
C ASN A 162 0.04 -25.74 22.37
N ILE A 163 0.31 -25.27 21.13
CA ILE A 163 0.37 -26.13 19.96
C ILE A 163 1.82 -26.58 19.79
N SER A 164 2.03 -27.90 19.76
CA SER A 164 3.35 -28.50 19.55
C SER A 164 3.23 -29.81 18.78
N PRO A 165 4.18 -30.12 17.89
CA PRO A 165 4.18 -31.40 17.20
C PRO A 165 4.25 -32.59 18.18
N PRO A 166 3.77 -33.77 17.81
CA PRO A 166 3.83 -34.96 18.67
C PRO A 166 5.23 -35.21 19.22
N GLY A 167 5.33 -35.42 20.55
CA GLY A 167 6.59 -35.72 21.23
C GLY A 167 7.51 -34.54 21.52
N LYS A 168 7.07 -33.29 21.25
CA LYS A 168 7.79 -32.06 21.57
C LYS A 168 6.96 -31.14 22.46
N ASN A 169 7.60 -30.47 23.39
CA ASN A 169 6.99 -29.47 24.25
C ASN A 169 7.53 -28.08 23.91
N GLU A 170 6.65 -27.09 23.87
CA GLU A 170 7.00 -25.68 23.63
C GLU A 170 7.91 -25.44 22.42
N THR A 171 7.44 -25.76 21.22
CA THR A 171 8.16 -25.57 19.97
C THR A 171 7.73 -24.29 19.26
N MET A 172 8.69 -23.64 18.62
CA MET A 172 8.43 -22.57 17.66
C MET A 172 7.94 -23.19 16.35
N LEU A 173 6.81 -22.69 15.82
CA LEU A 173 6.23 -23.14 14.56
C LEU A 173 6.45 -22.08 13.50
N GLN A 174 6.60 -22.52 12.24
CA GLN A 174 6.72 -21.65 11.09
C GLN A 174 5.38 -20.99 10.72
N TYR A 175 4.28 -21.68 10.98
CA TYR A 175 2.93 -21.20 10.71
C TYR A 175 1.92 -21.94 11.60
N ALA A 176 0.81 -21.27 11.95
CA ALA A 176 -0.42 -21.90 12.38
C ALA A 176 -1.63 -21.06 11.94
N GLY A 177 -2.70 -21.73 11.52
CA GLY A 177 -3.92 -21.05 11.03
C GLY A 177 -5.14 -21.96 11.07
N TRP A 178 -6.32 -21.32 11.25
CA TRP A 178 -7.59 -21.99 11.27
C TRP A 178 -8.03 -22.46 9.88
N GLY A 179 -8.78 -23.56 9.84
CA GLY A 179 -9.54 -23.98 8.67
C GLY A 179 -10.92 -23.31 8.59
N PRO A 180 -11.68 -23.54 7.50
CA PRO A 180 -12.96 -22.88 7.25
C PRO A 180 -14.12 -23.39 8.10
N LYS A 181 -13.97 -24.52 8.81
CA LYS A 181 -15.03 -25.13 9.62
C LYS A 181 -14.60 -25.43 11.04
N GLY A 182 -15.48 -25.13 12.00
CA GLY A 182 -15.28 -25.43 13.41
C GLY A 182 -13.98 -24.87 13.94
N SER A 183 -13.15 -25.73 14.51
CA SER A 183 -11.81 -25.41 14.99
C SER A 183 -10.73 -26.27 14.31
N GLN A 184 -10.90 -26.54 13.01
CA GLN A 184 -9.87 -27.16 12.17
C GLN A 184 -8.62 -26.29 12.16
N LEU A 185 -7.44 -26.91 12.29
CA LEU A 185 -6.17 -26.22 12.39
C LEU A 185 -5.14 -26.85 11.45
N VAL A 186 -4.36 -26.01 10.78
CA VAL A 186 -3.13 -26.40 10.08
C VAL A 186 -1.98 -25.63 10.69
N PHE A 187 -0.85 -26.31 10.91
CA PHE A 187 0.40 -25.68 11.29
C PHE A 187 1.57 -26.27 10.53
N VAL A 188 2.66 -25.52 10.42
CA VAL A 188 3.88 -25.93 9.73
C VAL A 188 5.04 -25.98 10.74
N PHE A 189 5.72 -27.11 10.75
CA PHE A 189 6.89 -27.35 11.56
C PHE A 189 7.94 -28.14 10.78
N ASN A 190 9.20 -27.69 10.78
CA ASN A 190 10.29 -28.26 9.99
C ASN A 190 9.92 -28.45 8.52
N ASN A 191 9.32 -27.42 7.89
CA ASN A 191 8.88 -27.41 6.48
C ASN A 191 7.80 -28.43 6.11
N ASP A 192 7.16 -29.07 7.10
CA ASP A 192 6.07 -30.02 6.87
C ASP A 192 4.75 -29.55 7.48
N ILE A 193 3.68 -29.90 6.79
CA ILE A 193 2.31 -29.54 7.16
C ILE A 193 1.76 -30.58 8.13
N TYR A 194 1.18 -30.09 9.22
CA TYR A 194 0.41 -30.85 10.21
C TYR A 194 -1.03 -30.37 10.22
N TYR A 195 -1.96 -31.30 10.35
CA TYR A 195 -3.40 -31.06 10.40
C TYR A 195 -3.98 -31.54 11.73
N GLN A 196 -4.97 -30.83 12.22
CA GLN A 196 -5.76 -31.16 13.39
C GLN A 196 -7.23 -30.85 13.09
N GLU A 197 -8.12 -31.86 13.21
CA GLU A 197 -9.53 -31.74 12.86
C GLU A 197 -10.31 -30.82 13.81
N SER A 198 -9.88 -30.74 15.06
CA SER A 198 -10.44 -29.85 16.06
C SER A 198 -9.37 -29.40 17.05
N ALA A 199 -9.61 -28.33 17.78
CA ALA A 199 -8.66 -27.71 18.70
C ALA A 199 -8.00 -28.69 19.70
N LEU A 200 -8.67 -29.79 20.04
CA LEU A 200 -8.18 -30.85 20.94
C LEU A 200 -8.07 -32.23 20.24
N GLY A 201 -8.26 -32.28 18.93
CA GLY A 201 -8.19 -33.51 18.16
C GLY A 201 -6.77 -34.06 17.98
N PRO A 202 -6.62 -35.28 17.45
CA PRO A 202 -5.32 -35.84 17.13
C PRO A 202 -4.64 -35.05 15.99
N MET A 203 -3.32 -34.96 16.05
CA MET A 203 -2.49 -34.32 15.04
C MET A 203 -2.06 -35.32 13.98
N LEU A 204 -2.20 -34.97 12.72
CA LEU A 204 -1.80 -35.76 11.56
C LEU A 204 -0.73 -34.99 10.77
N ARG A 205 0.45 -35.62 10.57
CA ARG A 205 1.48 -35.09 9.65
C ARG A 205 1.05 -35.42 8.22
N LEU A 206 0.84 -34.38 7.40
CA LEU A 206 0.34 -34.52 6.01
C LEU A 206 1.49 -34.69 5.01
N THR A 207 2.66 -34.10 5.28
CA THR A 207 3.82 -34.16 4.40
C THR A 207 5.05 -34.71 5.16
N SER A 208 6.01 -35.29 4.45
CA SER A 208 7.18 -35.96 5.07
C SER A 208 8.50 -35.63 4.35
N LEU A 209 8.50 -34.68 3.41
CA LEU A 209 9.66 -34.29 2.60
C LEU A 209 10.44 -33.12 3.17
N GLY A 210 9.91 -32.42 4.18
CA GLY A 210 10.50 -31.23 4.80
C GLY A 210 11.79 -31.53 5.60
N ASP A 211 12.11 -32.81 5.89
CA ASP A 211 13.37 -33.20 6.54
C ASP A 211 14.62 -32.86 5.70
N SER A 212 14.47 -32.64 4.37
CA SER A 212 15.46 -31.95 3.57
C SER A 212 15.24 -30.45 3.74
N GLU A 213 16.17 -29.70 4.30
CA GLU A 213 16.10 -28.24 4.50
C GLU A 213 15.76 -27.46 3.23
N SER A 214 15.84 -28.10 2.07
CA SER A 214 15.62 -27.50 0.74
C SER A 214 14.20 -27.67 0.18
N VAL A 215 13.29 -28.40 0.85
CA VAL A 215 11.89 -28.58 0.40
C VAL A 215 10.95 -27.98 1.43
N LEU A 216 10.17 -27.00 0.99
CA LEU A 216 9.16 -26.32 1.80
C LEU A 216 7.75 -26.76 1.36
N ASN A 217 6.91 -27.16 2.30
CA ASN A 217 5.53 -27.56 2.04
C ASN A 217 4.56 -26.61 2.76
N GLY A 218 3.67 -25.97 2.00
CA GLY A 218 2.63 -25.09 2.52
C GLY A 218 3.10 -23.73 3.02
N ILE A 219 4.38 -23.41 2.90
CA ILE A 219 4.99 -22.10 3.14
C ILE A 219 5.87 -21.71 1.95
N GLY A 220 5.99 -20.40 1.70
CA GLY A 220 6.79 -19.84 0.60
C GLY A 220 8.28 -19.74 0.98
N ASP A 221 9.17 -19.99 0.01
CA ASP A 221 10.53 -19.49 0.07
C ASP A 221 10.55 -17.97 -0.17
N TRP A 222 11.73 -17.36 -0.09
CA TRP A 222 11.86 -15.92 -0.33
C TRP A 222 11.24 -15.48 -1.68
N THR A 223 11.47 -16.27 -2.75
CA THR A 223 10.97 -15.95 -4.10
C THR A 223 9.44 -15.87 -4.16
N TYR A 224 8.76 -16.85 -3.56
CA TYR A 224 7.30 -16.88 -3.55
C TYR A 224 6.69 -15.89 -2.58
N GLN A 225 7.34 -15.66 -1.45
CA GLN A 225 6.87 -14.71 -0.45
C GLN A 225 6.98 -13.26 -0.91
N GLU A 226 8.12 -12.85 -1.48
CA GLU A 226 8.39 -11.44 -1.80
C GLU A 226 8.01 -11.06 -3.24
N GLU A 227 8.10 -11.99 -4.21
CA GLU A 227 8.05 -11.64 -5.62
C GLU A 227 6.90 -12.26 -6.42
N VAL A 228 6.38 -13.44 -6.02
CA VAL A 228 5.39 -14.18 -6.82
C VAL A 228 3.99 -14.14 -6.23
N LEU A 229 3.81 -14.63 -5.00
CA LEU A 229 2.49 -14.69 -4.33
C LEU A 229 2.29 -13.58 -3.30
N HIS A 230 3.34 -12.90 -2.88
CA HIS A 230 3.33 -11.90 -1.80
C HIS A 230 2.67 -12.43 -0.53
N SER A 231 2.89 -13.71 -0.23
CA SER A 231 2.31 -14.44 0.89
C SER A 231 3.28 -15.48 1.43
N TYR A 232 3.45 -15.51 2.75
CA TYR A 232 4.21 -16.54 3.42
C TYR A 232 3.50 -17.91 3.40
N SER A 233 2.16 -17.90 3.52
CA SER A 233 1.33 -19.10 3.44
C SER A 233 1.09 -19.49 1.99
N THR A 234 1.43 -20.73 1.62
CA THR A 234 1.23 -21.31 0.29
C THR A 234 0.37 -22.59 0.36
N HIS A 235 -0.71 -22.53 1.15
CA HIS A 235 -1.72 -23.57 1.23
C HIS A 235 -3.13 -22.95 1.27
N TRP A 236 -4.11 -23.67 0.73
CA TRP A 236 -5.49 -23.20 0.53
C TRP A 236 -6.49 -24.29 0.87
N TRP A 237 -7.45 -23.95 1.73
CA TRP A 237 -8.53 -24.84 2.11
C TRP A 237 -9.61 -24.88 1.04
N SER A 238 -10.17 -26.08 0.77
CA SER A 238 -11.44 -26.18 0.03
C SER A 238 -12.56 -25.52 0.85
N PRO A 239 -13.61 -24.97 0.20
CA PRO A 239 -14.71 -24.31 0.91
C PRO A 239 -15.42 -25.19 1.94
N ASP A 240 -15.45 -26.51 1.71
CA ASP A 240 -16.02 -27.49 2.62
C ASP A 240 -15.05 -27.97 3.72
N GLY A 241 -13.80 -27.49 3.73
CA GLY A 241 -12.76 -27.90 4.68
C GLY A 241 -12.33 -29.36 4.56
N ALA A 242 -12.71 -30.06 3.47
CA ALA A 242 -12.42 -31.47 3.27
C ALA A 242 -11.06 -31.73 2.61
N ARG A 243 -10.52 -30.70 1.93
CA ARG A 243 -9.25 -30.80 1.19
C ARG A 243 -8.36 -29.59 1.48
N LEU A 244 -7.05 -29.83 1.38
CA LEU A 244 -6.04 -28.77 1.45
C LEU A 244 -5.17 -28.85 0.20
N ALA A 245 -5.14 -27.77 -0.58
CA ALA A 245 -4.16 -27.57 -1.64
C ALA A 245 -2.92 -26.90 -1.05
N TYR A 246 -1.73 -27.26 -1.51
CA TYR A 246 -0.49 -26.63 -1.06
C TYR A 246 0.60 -26.66 -2.14
N LEU A 247 1.52 -25.70 -2.07
CA LEU A 247 2.76 -25.74 -2.85
C LEU A 247 3.83 -26.53 -2.12
N SER A 248 4.55 -27.35 -2.88
CA SER A 248 5.84 -27.92 -2.49
C SER A 248 6.91 -27.23 -3.31
N ILE A 249 7.78 -26.50 -2.65
CA ILE A 249 8.81 -25.64 -3.26
C ILE A 249 10.18 -26.26 -2.97
N ASN A 250 10.90 -26.65 -4.01
CA ASN A 250 12.24 -27.24 -3.90
C ASN A 250 13.30 -26.22 -4.32
N THR A 251 14.12 -25.79 -3.39
CA THR A 251 15.19 -24.80 -3.55
C THR A 251 16.58 -25.42 -3.68
N SER A 252 16.72 -26.75 -3.75
CA SER A 252 18.00 -27.47 -3.72
C SER A 252 19.01 -27.05 -4.80
N ARG A 253 18.53 -26.48 -5.90
CA ARG A 253 19.36 -25.97 -7.02
C ARG A 253 19.59 -24.45 -6.97
N VAL A 254 18.88 -23.74 -6.09
CA VAL A 254 18.96 -22.28 -5.99
C VAL A 254 20.19 -21.92 -5.17
N PRO A 255 21.03 -20.98 -5.64
CA PRO A 255 22.13 -20.47 -4.83
C PRO A 255 21.64 -19.79 -3.57
N ASN A 256 22.39 -19.93 -2.47
CA ASN A 256 22.09 -19.28 -1.21
C ASN A 256 22.77 -17.94 -1.06
N MET A 257 22.06 -16.99 -0.45
CA MET A 257 22.61 -15.77 0.12
C MET A 257 22.80 -15.94 1.63
N GLU A 258 23.76 -15.21 2.19
CA GLU A 258 24.04 -15.20 3.63
C GLU A 258 23.71 -13.82 4.21
N LEU A 259 22.94 -13.80 5.31
CA LEU A 259 22.67 -12.61 6.11
C LEU A 259 23.51 -12.71 7.38
N PRO A 260 24.52 -11.84 7.57
CA PRO A 260 25.29 -11.81 8.79
C PRO A 260 24.49 -11.17 9.93
N HIS A 261 24.66 -11.69 11.14
CA HIS A 261 24.14 -11.14 12.39
C HIS A 261 25.31 -10.86 13.31
N PHE A 262 25.51 -9.57 13.62
CA PHE A 262 26.67 -9.06 14.33
C PHE A 262 26.40 -8.81 15.80
N VAL A 263 25.13 -8.57 16.18
CA VAL A 263 24.75 -8.06 17.49
C VAL A 263 24.12 -9.15 18.35
N GLY A 264 24.37 -9.13 19.65
CA GLY A 264 23.67 -9.99 20.62
C GLY A 264 24.32 -11.35 20.90
N ALA A 265 25.47 -11.68 20.30
CA ALA A 265 26.24 -12.87 20.57
C ALA A 265 27.74 -12.58 20.62
N ASP A 266 28.53 -13.46 21.26
CA ASP A 266 29.98 -13.31 21.33
C ASP A 266 30.67 -13.42 19.97
N TYR A 267 30.12 -14.21 19.08
CA TYR A 267 30.61 -14.39 17.72
C TYR A 267 29.51 -14.05 16.71
N PRO A 268 29.82 -13.40 15.57
CA PRO A 268 28.86 -13.20 14.51
C PRO A 268 28.28 -14.54 14.02
N ALA A 269 26.99 -14.55 13.78
CA ALA A 269 26.29 -15.66 13.15
C ALA A 269 25.90 -15.30 11.71
N SER A 270 25.53 -16.27 10.90
CA SER A 270 24.93 -16.03 9.60
C SER A 270 23.72 -16.94 9.39
N THR A 271 22.72 -16.40 8.70
CA THR A 271 21.55 -17.16 8.26
C THR A 271 21.58 -17.27 6.74
N ARG A 272 21.27 -18.48 6.20
CA ARG A 272 21.25 -18.74 4.76
C ARG A 272 19.82 -18.85 4.27
N TYR A 273 19.58 -18.30 3.07
CA TYR A 273 18.30 -18.45 2.37
C TYR A 273 18.52 -18.56 0.87
N ALA A 274 17.64 -19.30 0.19
CA ALA A 274 17.68 -19.46 -1.24
C ALA A 274 17.30 -18.14 -1.94
N TYR A 275 18.17 -17.64 -2.81
CA TYR A 275 17.96 -16.38 -3.51
C TYR A 275 18.45 -16.50 -4.97
N PRO A 276 17.53 -16.71 -5.94
CA PRO A 276 17.91 -16.81 -7.34
C PRO A 276 18.17 -15.42 -7.92
N LYS A 277 19.43 -15.10 -8.20
CA LYS A 277 19.80 -13.91 -8.98
C LYS A 277 19.44 -14.08 -10.46
N ALA A 278 19.37 -12.97 -11.19
CA ALA A 278 19.13 -12.99 -12.63
C ALA A 278 20.04 -14.00 -13.34
N GLY A 279 19.46 -14.89 -14.16
CA GLY A 279 20.15 -15.95 -14.89
C GLY A 279 20.46 -17.21 -14.09
N GLN A 280 20.25 -17.22 -12.77
CA GLN A 280 20.48 -18.41 -11.92
C GLN A 280 19.25 -19.33 -11.89
N PRO A 281 19.41 -20.61 -11.50
CA PRO A 281 18.27 -21.53 -11.35
C PRO A 281 17.23 -20.99 -10.36
N ILE A 282 15.94 -21.12 -10.73
CA ILE A 282 14.79 -20.73 -9.91
C ILE A 282 14.26 -21.94 -9.13
N PRO A 283 13.49 -21.76 -8.04
CA PRO A 283 12.86 -22.85 -7.30
C PRO A 283 11.96 -23.72 -8.19
N VAL A 284 11.98 -25.02 -7.97
CA VAL A 284 11.05 -25.95 -8.62
C VAL A 284 9.80 -26.06 -7.77
N VAL A 285 8.66 -25.73 -8.35
CA VAL A 285 7.37 -25.68 -7.64
C VAL A 285 6.41 -26.75 -8.18
N LYS A 286 5.64 -27.36 -7.26
CA LYS A 286 4.56 -28.28 -7.58
C LYS A 286 3.33 -27.97 -6.71
N VAL A 287 2.15 -28.23 -7.24
CA VAL A 287 0.88 -28.14 -6.51
C VAL A 287 0.40 -29.51 -6.14
N TYR A 288 0.02 -29.68 -4.90
CA TYR A 288 -0.57 -30.92 -4.37
C TYR A 288 -1.91 -30.65 -3.70
N ILE A 289 -2.81 -31.61 -3.75
CA ILE A 289 -4.05 -31.62 -2.97
C ILE A 289 -4.04 -32.85 -2.08
N VAL A 290 -4.26 -32.66 -0.79
CA VAL A 290 -4.44 -33.75 0.18
C VAL A 290 -5.88 -33.80 0.65
N ASN A 291 -6.47 -35.01 0.66
CA ASN A 291 -7.76 -35.27 1.26
C ASN A 291 -7.60 -35.44 2.78
N LEU A 292 -8.40 -34.72 3.56
CA LEU A 292 -8.30 -34.68 5.03
C LEU A 292 -9.26 -35.68 5.71
N TYR A 293 -10.26 -36.16 4.99
CA TYR A 293 -11.24 -37.14 5.50
C TYR A 293 -11.04 -38.51 4.86
N GLY A 294 -11.03 -39.55 5.68
CA GLY A 294 -10.80 -40.92 5.24
C GLY A 294 -9.30 -41.24 5.04
N PRO A 295 -8.95 -42.21 4.18
CA PRO A 295 -7.54 -42.53 3.89
C PRO A 295 -6.88 -41.29 3.27
N SER A 296 -5.83 -40.78 3.86
CA SER A 296 -5.07 -39.66 3.32
C SER A 296 -4.53 -40.02 1.94
N HIS A 297 -5.01 -39.35 0.92
CA HIS A 297 -4.56 -39.45 -0.46
C HIS A 297 -4.11 -38.08 -0.96
N THR A 298 -2.89 -38.06 -1.49
CA THR A 298 -2.32 -36.83 -2.05
C THR A 298 -2.28 -36.96 -3.58
N VAL A 299 -2.81 -35.94 -4.26
CA VAL A 299 -2.86 -35.85 -5.71
C VAL A 299 -1.94 -34.71 -6.15
N GLU A 300 -1.05 -34.97 -7.11
CA GLU A 300 -0.28 -33.91 -7.79
C GLU A 300 -1.15 -33.29 -8.88
N ILE A 301 -1.19 -31.97 -8.90
CA ILE A 301 -1.85 -31.20 -9.96
C ILE A 301 -0.89 -31.09 -11.14
N LEU A 302 -1.30 -31.68 -12.26
CA LEU A 302 -0.46 -31.75 -13.43
C LEU A 302 -0.60 -30.48 -14.27
N ARG A 303 0.52 -29.91 -14.67
CA ARG A 303 0.50 -28.80 -15.64
C ARG A 303 -0.14 -29.26 -16.96
N PRO A 304 -0.84 -28.37 -17.68
CA PRO A 304 -1.46 -28.76 -18.96
C PRO A 304 -0.39 -29.00 -20.03
N ASP A 305 -0.62 -29.97 -20.92
CA ASP A 305 0.29 -30.32 -22.02
C ASP A 305 0.61 -29.11 -22.94
N SER A 306 -0.33 -28.19 -23.04
CA SER A 306 -0.21 -26.93 -23.79
C SER A 306 0.81 -25.97 -23.19
N PHE A 307 1.26 -26.20 -21.95
CA PHE A 307 2.24 -25.38 -21.21
C PHE A 307 3.50 -26.22 -20.96
N ASP A 308 4.28 -26.47 -22.03
CA ASP A 308 5.50 -27.29 -21.93
C ASP A 308 6.75 -26.45 -21.61
N TYR A 309 6.78 -25.85 -20.41
CA TYR A 309 7.95 -25.12 -19.88
C TYR A 309 8.53 -25.86 -18.68
N ARG A 310 9.85 -26.00 -18.66
CA ARG A 310 10.57 -26.65 -17.53
C ARG A 310 10.70 -25.73 -16.32
N GLU A 311 10.85 -24.43 -16.56
CA GLU A 311 10.99 -23.40 -15.55
C GLU A 311 9.79 -22.47 -15.63
N TYR A 312 9.07 -22.36 -14.51
CA TYR A 312 7.83 -21.58 -14.45
C TYR A 312 7.54 -21.15 -13.01
N TYR A 313 6.63 -20.22 -12.88
CA TYR A 313 6.05 -19.77 -11.62
C TYR A 313 4.58 -20.15 -11.55
N ILE A 314 4.06 -20.32 -10.34
CA ILE A 314 2.65 -20.46 -10.05
C ILE A 314 2.20 -19.18 -9.38
N THR A 315 1.39 -18.38 -10.07
CA THR A 315 1.01 -17.02 -9.63
C THR A 315 -0.38 -16.96 -8.99
N LEU A 316 -1.16 -18.05 -9.09
CA LEU A 316 -2.47 -18.18 -8.46
C LEU A 316 -2.77 -19.64 -8.15
N VAL A 317 -3.30 -19.86 -6.94
CA VAL A 317 -4.00 -21.10 -6.56
C VAL A 317 -5.27 -20.67 -5.81
N SER A 318 -6.43 -21.10 -6.28
CA SER A 318 -7.72 -20.74 -5.66
C SER A 318 -8.76 -21.84 -5.88
N TRP A 319 -9.54 -22.15 -4.87
CA TRP A 319 -10.65 -23.08 -5.01
C TRP A 319 -11.83 -22.40 -5.71
N VAL A 320 -12.34 -23.04 -6.76
CA VAL A 320 -13.57 -22.65 -7.49
C VAL A 320 -14.77 -23.30 -6.86
N THR A 321 -14.67 -24.61 -6.61
CA THR A 321 -15.68 -25.42 -5.90
C THR A 321 -14.96 -26.34 -4.92
N ASN A 322 -15.70 -27.23 -4.24
CA ASN A 322 -15.08 -28.23 -3.33
C ASN A 322 -14.18 -29.24 -4.03
N ILE A 323 -14.30 -29.37 -5.36
CA ILE A 323 -13.57 -30.38 -6.17
C ILE A 323 -12.84 -29.76 -7.38
N GLN A 324 -12.88 -28.45 -7.55
CA GLN A 324 -12.21 -27.75 -8.65
C GLN A 324 -11.26 -26.69 -8.12
N LEU A 325 -10.03 -26.75 -8.57
CA LEU A 325 -8.95 -25.81 -8.20
C LEU A 325 -8.52 -25.01 -9.43
N ALA A 326 -8.53 -23.70 -9.34
CA ALA A 326 -7.91 -22.82 -10.33
C ALA A 326 -6.42 -22.71 -10.06
N VAL A 327 -5.60 -22.88 -11.10
CA VAL A 327 -4.14 -22.70 -11.04
C VAL A 327 -3.70 -21.87 -12.22
N GLN A 328 -2.87 -20.86 -11.96
CA GLN A 328 -2.28 -20.02 -12.99
C GLN A 328 -0.78 -20.28 -13.11
N TRP A 329 -0.37 -20.62 -14.28
CA TRP A 329 1.00 -20.95 -14.67
C TRP A 329 1.60 -19.78 -15.44
N LEU A 330 2.81 -19.36 -15.09
CA LEU A 330 3.54 -18.28 -15.75
C LEU A 330 4.93 -18.81 -16.14
N ASN A 331 5.32 -18.66 -17.40
CA ASN A 331 6.66 -19.07 -17.83
C ASN A 331 7.74 -18.17 -17.19
N ARG A 332 8.99 -18.63 -17.18
CA ARG A 332 10.11 -17.89 -16.56
C ARG A 332 10.31 -16.50 -17.19
N SER A 333 10.14 -16.37 -18.52
CA SER A 333 10.21 -15.08 -19.23
C SER A 333 9.03 -14.15 -18.90
N GLN A 334 8.02 -14.63 -18.17
CA GLN A 334 6.85 -13.89 -17.71
C GLN A 334 6.02 -13.23 -18.83
N ASN A 335 6.09 -13.77 -20.04
CA ASN A 335 5.36 -13.28 -21.19
C ASN A 335 4.28 -14.25 -21.70
N LEU A 336 4.13 -15.40 -21.07
CA LEU A 336 3.06 -16.36 -21.32
C LEU A 336 2.46 -16.85 -19.99
N SER A 337 1.17 -16.66 -19.83
CA SER A 337 0.39 -17.12 -18.66
C SER A 337 -0.77 -17.99 -19.10
N VAL A 338 -1.03 -19.08 -18.36
CA VAL A 338 -2.14 -20.00 -18.59
C VAL A 338 -2.93 -20.20 -17.32
N LEU A 339 -4.22 -19.87 -17.36
CA LEU A 339 -5.17 -20.17 -16.29
C LEU A 339 -5.86 -21.50 -16.59
N THR A 340 -5.81 -22.40 -15.61
CA THR A 340 -6.42 -23.73 -15.69
C THR A 340 -7.43 -23.96 -14.58
N ILE A 341 -8.44 -24.77 -14.85
CA ILE A 341 -9.30 -25.39 -13.83
C ILE A 341 -8.93 -26.85 -13.74
N CYS A 342 -8.54 -27.28 -12.57
CA CYS A 342 -8.03 -28.61 -12.28
C CYS A 342 -9.01 -29.41 -11.42
N ASP A 343 -9.24 -30.67 -11.77
CA ASP A 343 -10.03 -31.59 -10.97
C ASP A 343 -9.22 -32.07 -9.77
N ALA A 344 -9.75 -31.88 -8.57
CA ALA A 344 -9.06 -32.19 -7.31
C ALA A 344 -8.94 -33.68 -7.02
N ILE A 345 -9.62 -34.55 -7.76
CA ILE A 345 -9.57 -36.01 -7.57
C ILE A 345 -8.55 -36.64 -8.50
N THR A 346 -8.50 -36.20 -9.74
CA THR A 346 -7.63 -36.76 -10.78
C THR A 346 -6.32 -35.99 -10.97
N GLY A 347 -6.27 -34.72 -10.56
CA GLY A 347 -5.15 -33.80 -10.77
C GLY A 347 -5.05 -33.27 -12.21
N ILE A 348 -6.01 -33.59 -13.07
CA ILE A 348 -6.00 -33.16 -14.48
C ILE A 348 -6.51 -31.73 -14.61
N CYS A 349 -5.78 -30.92 -15.36
CA CYS A 349 -6.09 -29.52 -15.60
C CYS A 349 -6.58 -29.26 -17.01
N VAL A 350 -7.59 -28.42 -17.13
CA VAL A 350 -8.12 -27.92 -18.42
C VAL A 350 -7.80 -26.44 -18.54
N GLU A 351 -7.16 -26.06 -19.65
CA GLU A 351 -6.87 -24.66 -19.97
C GLU A 351 -8.18 -23.88 -20.19
N LYS A 352 -8.29 -22.72 -19.54
CA LYS A 352 -9.43 -21.83 -19.65
C LYS A 352 -9.09 -20.50 -20.31
N HIS A 353 -7.92 -19.96 -20.00
CA HIS A 353 -7.46 -18.70 -20.58
C HIS A 353 -5.96 -18.73 -20.77
N ARG A 354 -5.53 -18.20 -21.91
CA ARG A 354 -4.12 -18.03 -22.27
C ARG A 354 -3.87 -16.56 -22.58
N ALA A 355 -2.96 -15.95 -21.83
CA ALA A 355 -2.44 -14.63 -22.12
C ALA A 355 -1.00 -14.74 -22.65
N SER A 356 -0.72 -14.08 -23.76
CA SER A 356 0.61 -13.98 -24.35
C SER A 356 0.88 -12.53 -24.72
N ALA A 357 2.08 -12.05 -24.44
CA ALA A 357 2.51 -10.70 -24.74
C ALA A 357 3.94 -10.71 -25.31
N ASP A 358 4.27 -9.72 -26.12
CA ASP A 358 5.63 -9.52 -26.62
C ASP A 358 6.58 -9.03 -25.50
N MET A 359 6.00 -8.29 -24.57
CA MET A 359 6.64 -7.82 -23.34
C MET A 359 6.19 -8.70 -22.17
N TRP A 360 6.49 -8.32 -20.95
CA TRP A 360 6.07 -9.05 -19.76
C TRP A 360 4.59 -8.83 -19.45
N ILE A 361 3.94 -9.87 -18.91
CA ILE A 361 2.55 -9.80 -18.45
C ILE A 361 2.54 -9.16 -17.07
N SER A 362 1.76 -8.10 -16.91
CA SER A 362 1.51 -7.47 -15.62
C SER A 362 0.99 -8.50 -14.61
N THR A 363 1.39 -8.37 -13.34
CA THR A 363 0.84 -9.20 -12.26
C THR A 363 -0.69 -9.15 -12.30
N GLN A 364 -1.30 -10.28 -12.61
CA GLN A 364 -2.74 -10.34 -12.82
C GLN A 364 -3.43 -10.28 -11.45
N ALA A 365 -4.47 -9.44 -11.37
CA ALA A 365 -5.37 -9.46 -10.24
C ALA A 365 -6.04 -10.84 -10.12
N VAL A 366 -6.31 -11.27 -8.90
CA VAL A 366 -6.98 -12.55 -8.63
C VAL A 366 -8.35 -12.55 -9.31
N PRO A 367 -8.64 -13.54 -10.18
CA PRO A 367 -9.96 -13.68 -10.77
C PRO A 367 -11.04 -13.95 -9.71
N VAL A 368 -12.26 -13.53 -9.99
CA VAL A 368 -13.44 -13.89 -9.19
C VAL A 368 -14.15 -15.06 -9.87
N PHE A 369 -14.39 -16.12 -9.11
CA PHE A 369 -15.02 -17.34 -9.60
C PHE A 369 -16.47 -17.41 -9.11
N SER A 370 -17.37 -17.83 -9.99
CA SER A 370 -18.72 -18.27 -9.65
C SER A 370 -18.96 -19.69 -10.15
N THR A 371 -20.15 -20.24 -9.92
CA THR A 371 -20.51 -21.60 -10.40
C THR A 371 -20.33 -21.73 -11.90
N ASP A 372 -20.73 -20.72 -12.68
CA ASP A 372 -20.83 -20.80 -14.13
C ASP A 372 -19.82 -19.91 -14.86
N ASN A 373 -19.19 -18.95 -14.16
CA ASN A 373 -18.37 -17.92 -14.79
C ASN A 373 -17.06 -17.65 -14.04
N ILE A 374 -16.06 -17.21 -14.80
CA ILE A 374 -14.80 -16.67 -14.32
C ILE A 374 -14.73 -15.20 -14.75
N PHE A 375 -14.52 -14.30 -13.81
CA PHE A 375 -14.30 -12.88 -14.09
C PHE A 375 -12.83 -12.58 -13.90
N LEU A 376 -12.18 -12.07 -14.95
CA LEU A 376 -10.74 -11.79 -14.96
C LEU A 376 -10.45 -10.44 -15.62
N LEU A 377 -9.27 -9.90 -15.34
CA LEU A 377 -8.80 -8.70 -16.00
C LEU A 377 -7.98 -9.07 -17.24
N VAL A 378 -8.35 -8.48 -18.37
CA VAL A 378 -7.62 -8.66 -19.63
C VAL A 378 -7.35 -7.31 -20.28
N PRO A 379 -6.25 -7.19 -21.04
CA PRO A 379 -5.98 -6.00 -21.86
C PRO A 379 -7.05 -5.82 -22.93
N ALA A 380 -7.56 -4.61 -23.09
CA ALA A 380 -8.48 -4.25 -24.17
C ALA A 380 -8.02 -2.96 -24.86
N LYS A 381 -8.24 -2.88 -26.18
CA LYS A 381 -8.01 -1.70 -27.02
C LYS A 381 -9.35 -1.10 -27.41
N PRO A 382 -9.86 -0.09 -26.71
CA PRO A 382 -11.18 0.46 -27.03
C PRO A 382 -11.26 1.04 -28.44
N ASP A 383 -10.35 1.90 -28.87
CA ASP A 383 -10.38 2.54 -30.20
C ASP A 383 -9.00 2.54 -30.90
N GLY A 384 -8.13 1.58 -30.57
CA GLY A 384 -6.83 1.41 -31.22
C GLY A 384 -5.72 2.33 -30.70
N GLN A 385 -5.97 3.18 -29.73
CA GLN A 385 -4.99 4.14 -29.23
C GLN A 385 -4.24 3.71 -27.96
N GLY A 386 -4.69 2.68 -27.22
CA GLY A 386 -4.03 2.22 -26.01
C GLY A 386 -4.61 0.91 -25.51
N GLU A 387 -3.87 0.21 -24.66
CA GLU A 387 -4.34 -0.99 -23.98
C GLU A 387 -4.54 -0.68 -22.51
N TYR A 388 -5.75 -0.98 -22.01
CA TYR A 388 -6.13 -0.80 -20.63
C TYR A 388 -6.69 -2.11 -20.08
N MET A 389 -6.56 -2.32 -18.76
CA MET A 389 -7.05 -3.52 -18.11
C MET A 389 -8.56 -3.43 -17.84
N HIS A 390 -9.34 -4.38 -18.37
CA HIS A 390 -10.80 -4.39 -18.27
C HIS A 390 -11.33 -5.73 -17.77
N VAL A 391 -12.56 -5.70 -17.24
CA VAL A 391 -13.27 -6.91 -16.79
C VAL A 391 -13.76 -7.69 -17.98
N ALA A 392 -13.40 -8.96 -18.02
CA ALA A 392 -13.91 -9.94 -18.96
C ALA A 392 -14.53 -11.13 -18.22
N MET A 393 -15.48 -11.78 -18.86
CA MET A 393 -16.20 -12.96 -18.37
C MET A 393 -15.91 -14.16 -19.28
N LEU A 394 -15.59 -15.30 -18.65
CA LEU A 394 -15.44 -16.62 -19.28
C LEU A 394 -16.37 -17.62 -18.62
N SER A 395 -16.86 -18.62 -19.38
CA SER A 395 -17.62 -19.74 -18.82
C SER A 395 -16.70 -20.76 -18.14
N THR A 396 -17.14 -21.32 -17.00
CA THR A 396 -16.49 -22.44 -16.30
C THR A 396 -16.77 -23.80 -16.94
N GLU A 397 -17.77 -23.93 -17.83
CA GLU A 397 -18.17 -25.22 -18.41
C GLU A 397 -17.00 -26.00 -19.02
N LEU A 398 -16.86 -27.27 -18.60
CA LEU A 398 -15.87 -28.21 -19.10
C LEU A 398 -16.34 -28.75 -20.46
N GLY A 399 -15.79 -28.27 -21.57
CA GLY A 399 -16.03 -28.84 -22.87
C GLY A 399 -16.40 -27.88 -24.00
N SER A 400 -16.66 -26.64 -23.74
CA SER A 400 -16.81 -25.62 -24.78
C SER A 400 -15.42 -25.23 -25.31
N LYS A 401 -15.07 -25.71 -26.48
CA LYS A 401 -13.85 -25.31 -27.21
C LYS A 401 -13.84 -23.83 -27.62
N ASP A 402 -14.97 -23.17 -27.54
CA ASP A 402 -15.20 -21.75 -27.80
C ASP A 402 -15.72 -21.07 -26.54
N SER A 403 -14.94 -21.03 -25.47
CA SER A 403 -15.21 -20.08 -24.40
C SER A 403 -14.90 -18.68 -24.93
N SER A 404 -15.91 -18.06 -25.56
CA SER A 404 -15.80 -16.69 -26.04
C SER A 404 -15.61 -15.77 -24.85
N LEU A 405 -14.44 -15.14 -24.78
CA LEU A 405 -14.15 -14.08 -23.85
C LEU A 405 -15.11 -12.92 -24.13
N ARG A 406 -15.96 -12.58 -23.15
CA ARG A 406 -16.89 -11.46 -23.26
C ARG A 406 -16.41 -10.30 -22.40
N MET A 407 -16.09 -9.17 -23.04
CA MET A 407 -15.76 -7.94 -22.32
C MET A 407 -17.01 -7.35 -21.65
N LEU A 408 -16.89 -7.01 -20.38
CA LEU A 408 -17.95 -6.35 -19.60
C LEU A 408 -17.72 -4.85 -19.47
N THR A 409 -16.47 -4.42 -19.55
CA THR A 409 -16.09 -3.00 -19.47
C THR A 409 -15.16 -2.62 -20.62
N SER A 410 -15.12 -1.34 -20.96
CA SER A 410 -14.20 -0.76 -21.95
C SER A 410 -14.02 0.74 -21.67
N GLY A 411 -12.92 1.33 -22.15
CA GLY A 411 -12.61 2.76 -22.00
C GLY A 411 -11.12 3.01 -21.86
N ASP A 412 -10.70 4.28 -21.81
CA ASP A 412 -9.32 4.71 -21.64
C ASP A 412 -8.94 4.84 -20.14
N TRP A 413 -9.19 3.79 -19.40
CA TRP A 413 -8.97 3.69 -17.95
C TRP A 413 -8.79 2.23 -17.53
N ASP A 414 -8.12 2.01 -16.40
CA ASP A 414 -7.82 0.68 -15.90
C ASP A 414 -8.82 0.23 -14.82
N VAL A 415 -9.25 -1.02 -14.89
CA VAL A 415 -9.76 -1.76 -13.75
C VAL A 415 -8.56 -2.28 -12.95
N THR A 416 -8.50 -1.92 -11.67
CA THR A 416 -7.37 -2.29 -10.83
C THR A 416 -7.59 -3.60 -10.08
N ARG A 417 -8.84 -3.93 -9.75
CA ARG A 417 -9.22 -5.17 -9.06
C ARG A 417 -10.71 -5.46 -9.25
N ILE A 418 -11.04 -6.72 -9.52
CA ILE A 418 -12.42 -7.24 -9.38
C ILE A 418 -12.58 -7.59 -7.90
N VAL A 419 -13.63 -7.07 -7.26
CA VAL A 419 -13.83 -7.20 -5.80
C VAL A 419 -14.78 -8.34 -5.47
N ALA A 420 -15.93 -8.39 -6.17
CA ALA A 420 -16.95 -9.39 -5.91
C ALA A 420 -17.86 -9.60 -7.13
N TYR A 421 -18.54 -10.71 -7.13
CA TYR A 421 -19.67 -10.98 -8.01
C TYR A 421 -20.89 -11.36 -7.16
N ASN A 422 -22.00 -10.69 -7.40
CA ASN A 422 -23.28 -11.01 -6.77
C ASN A 422 -24.10 -11.84 -7.75
N GLU A 423 -24.32 -13.13 -7.41
CA GLU A 423 -25.06 -14.06 -8.27
C GLU A 423 -26.54 -13.73 -8.38
N ASP A 424 -27.15 -13.18 -7.33
CA ASP A 424 -28.59 -12.86 -7.30
C ASP A 424 -28.91 -11.72 -8.26
N ASN A 425 -28.09 -10.68 -8.28
CA ASN A 425 -28.25 -9.50 -9.14
C ASN A 425 -27.46 -9.57 -10.43
N LYS A 426 -26.69 -10.65 -10.66
CA LYS A 426 -25.79 -10.82 -11.81
C LYS A 426 -24.89 -9.61 -12.06
N THR A 427 -24.31 -9.09 -10.99
CA THR A 427 -23.53 -7.84 -11.01
C THR A 427 -22.11 -8.09 -10.55
N VAL A 428 -21.13 -7.61 -11.32
CA VAL A 428 -19.70 -7.59 -10.97
C VAL A 428 -19.35 -6.24 -10.35
N TYR A 429 -18.64 -6.27 -9.24
CA TYR A 429 -18.11 -5.10 -8.55
C TYR A 429 -16.61 -5.03 -8.73
N PHE A 430 -16.10 -3.83 -9.06
CA PHE A 430 -14.68 -3.64 -9.34
C PHE A 430 -14.19 -2.23 -8.97
N LEU A 431 -12.90 -2.11 -8.70
CA LEU A 431 -12.23 -0.82 -8.49
C LEU A 431 -11.58 -0.36 -9.79
N SER A 432 -11.72 0.91 -10.12
CA SER A 432 -11.12 1.45 -11.34
C SER A 432 -10.61 2.89 -11.21
N THR A 433 -9.86 3.30 -12.24
CA THR A 433 -9.32 4.65 -12.42
C THR A 433 -10.19 5.52 -13.32
N GLU A 434 -11.43 5.12 -13.59
CA GLU A 434 -12.32 5.75 -14.58
C GLU A 434 -12.50 7.25 -14.37
N ASP A 435 -12.61 7.70 -13.11
CA ASP A 435 -12.71 9.15 -12.84
C ASP A 435 -11.38 9.87 -13.12
N MET A 436 -10.30 9.38 -12.50
CA MET A 436 -8.92 9.87 -12.73
C MET A 436 -7.90 8.81 -12.36
N PRO A 437 -6.73 8.75 -13.00
CA PRO A 437 -5.69 7.78 -12.67
C PRO A 437 -5.27 7.75 -11.20
N ARG A 438 -5.26 8.90 -10.52
CA ARG A 438 -4.90 9.05 -9.11
C ARG A 438 -5.99 8.66 -8.12
N ARG A 439 -7.23 8.39 -8.59
CA ARG A 439 -8.41 8.05 -7.78
C ARG A 439 -8.78 6.58 -7.92
N ARG A 440 -9.54 6.09 -6.97
CA ARG A 440 -10.12 4.73 -6.95
C ARG A 440 -11.53 4.79 -6.42
N HIS A 441 -12.48 4.36 -7.23
CA HIS A 441 -13.87 4.21 -6.83
C HIS A 441 -14.36 2.80 -7.12
N LEU A 442 -15.37 2.38 -6.37
CA LEU A 442 -16.10 1.14 -6.60
C LEU A 442 -17.14 1.38 -7.68
N TYR A 443 -17.09 0.55 -8.70
CA TYR A 443 -18.08 0.49 -9.78
C TYR A 443 -18.77 -0.85 -9.80
N SER A 444 -19.96 -0.89 -10.37
CA SER A 444 -20.70 -2.10 -10.67
C SER A 444 -21.05 -2.17 -12.14
N VAL A 445 -21.10 -3.39 -12.70
CA VAL A 445 -21.54 -3.65 -14.07
C VAL A 445 -22.40 -4.92 -14.11
N GLU A 446 -23.53 -4.87 -14.81
CA GLU A 446 -24.37 -6.04 -15.03
C GLU A 446 -23.72 -7.01 -16.03
N THR A 447 -23.88 -8.32 -15.80
CA THR A 447 -23.30 -9.35 -16.67
C THR A 447 -24.22 -9.78 -17.81
N SER A 448 -25.48 -9.30 -17.83
CA SER A 448 -26.49 -9.63 -18.84
C SER A 448 -27.19 -8.36 -19.31
N GLY A 449 -27.76 -8.40 -20.52
CA GLY A 449 -28.49 -7.29 -21.08
C GLY A 449 -27.62 -6.15 -21.59
N ILE A 450 -28.03 -4.91 -21.34
CA ILE A 450 -27.25 -3.70 -21.58
C ILE A 450 -26.26 -3.61 -20.43
N LEU A 451 -24.97 -3.66 -20.72
CA LEU A 451 -23.90 -3.60 -19.72
C LEU A 451 -23.90 -2.23 -19.03
N ASN A 452 -24.89 -2.01 -18.15
CA ASN A 452 -25.01 -0.75 -17.44
C ASN A 452 -23.96 -0.66 -16.32
N ARG A 453 -23.08 0.34 -16.42
CA ARG A 453 -22.03 0.58 -15.44
C ARG A 453 -22.42 1.77 -14.57
N THR A 454 -22.29 1.61 -13.26
CA THR A 454 -22.59 2.67 -12.29
C THR A 454 -21.47 2.81 -11.27
N CYS A 455 -21.17 4.05 -10.89
CA CYS A 455 -20.27 4.31 -9.77
C CYS A 455 -21.05 4.16 -8.46
N VAL A 456 -20.57 3.31 -7.58
CA VAL A 456 -21.21 3.04 -6.27
C VAL A 456 -20.74 4.05 -5.21
N THR A 457 -19.50 4.52 -5.29
CA THR A 457 -18.87 5.31 -4.21
C THR A 457 -18.52 6.74 -4.58
N CYS A 458 -18.77 7.19 -5.84
CA CYS A 458 -18.37 8.53 -6.27
C CYS A 458 -18.97 9.67 -5.42
N ASP A 459 -20.24 9.51 -5.01
CA ASP A 459 -20.97 10.50 -4.23
C ASP A 459 -21.41 9.97 -2.85
N LEU A 460 -20.78 8.88 -2.37
CA LEU A 460 -21.23 8.19 -1.16
C LEU A 460 -20.72 8.89 0.11
N ILE A 461 -19.46 9.29 0.12
CA ILE A 461 -18.80 9.94 1.23
C ILE A 461 -18.11 11.21 0.70
N PRO A 462 -18.41 12.40 1.25
CA PRO A 462 -17.73 13.65 0.87
C PRO A 462 -16.22 13.54 1.08
N ASP A 463 -15.44 14.10 0.17
CA ASP A 463 -13.96 14.12 0.22
C ASP A 463 -13.30 12.72 0.29
N CYS A 464 -13.99 11.69 -0.21
CA CYS A 464 -13.47 10.34 -0.31
C CYS A 464 -13.29 9.95 -1.78
N HIS A 465 -12.07 10.09 -2.29
CA HIS A 465 -11.76 9.86 -3.70
C HIS A 465 -10.89 8.63 -3.94
N PHE A 466 -10.39 8.03 -2.87
CA PHE A 466 -9.60 6.81 -2.95
C PHE A 466 -10.13 5.78 -1.97
N VAL A 467 -10.77 4.76 -2.49
CA VAL A 467 -11.39 3.70 -1.68
C VAL A 467 -10.75 2.34 -1.89
N ASP A 468 -10.87 1.51 -0.86
CA ASP A 468 -10.71 0.07 -0.94
C ASP A 468 -11.95 -0.59 -0.35
N VAL A 469 -12.29 -1.80 -0.81
CA VAL A 469 -13.57 -2.42 -0.47
C VAL A 469 -13.38 -3.92 -0.23
N GLU A 470 -14.09 -4.43 0.78
CA GLU A 470 -14.18 -5.86 1.08
C GLU A 470 -15.65 -6.26 1.26
N PHE A 471 -16.14 -7.16 0.43
CA PHE A 471 -17.52 -7.65 0.49
C PHE A 471 -17.69 -8.74 1.55
N SER A 472 -18.90 -8.82 2.11
CA SER A 472 -19.34 -9.95 2.91
C SER A 472 -19.39 -11.24 2.05
N PRO A 473 -19.35 -12.43 2.66
CA PRO A 473 -19.25 -13.69 1.93
C PRO A 473 -20.32 -13.93 0.85
N ARG A 474 -21.53 -13.40 1.03
CA ARG A 474 -22.63 -13.47 0.05
C ARG A 474 -22.88 -12.15 -0.69
N GLY A 475 -22.09 -11.11 -0.40
CA GLY A 475 -22.20 -9.81 -1.03
C GLY A 475 -23.40 -8.97 -0.57
N GLY A 476 -24.02 -9.27 0.59
CA GLY A 476 -25.10 -8.47 1.16
C GLY A 476 -24.65 -7.11 1.69
N TYR A 477 -23.42 -7.04 2.14
CA TYR A 477 -22.77 -5.83 2.68
C TYR A 477 -21.35 -5.71 2.14
N PHE A 478 -20.79 -4.50 2.29
CA PHE A 478 -19.36 -4.28 2.05
C PHE A 478 -18.77 -3.32 3.08
N ILE A 479 -17.52 -3.59 3.47
CA ILE A 479 -16.69 -2.67 4.24
C ILE A 479 -16.05 -1.70 3.26
N LEU A 480 -16.21 -0.41 3.50
CA LEU A 480 -15.61 0.66 2.73
C LEU A 480 -14.46 1.29 3.53
N PHE A 481 -13.26 1.18 3.02
CA PHE A 481 -12.07 1.86 3.52
C PHE A 481 -11.86 3.14 2.71
N CYS A 482 -12.27 4.27 3.21
CA CYS A 482 -11.92 5.55 2.62
C CYS A 482 -10.48 5.89 3.00
N LYS A 483 -9.57 5.87 2.02
CA LYS A 483 -8.13 6.09 2.21
C LYS A 483 -7.68 7.52 1.95
N GLY A 484 -8.55 8.38 1.43
CA GLY A 484 -8.18 9.77 1.15
C GLY A 484 -9.04 10.51 0.13
N PRO A 485 -8.73 11.80 -0.11
CA PRO A 485 -7.59 12.60 0.39
C PRO A 485 -7.71 13.07 1.85
N GLY A 486 -8.92 12.99 2.43
CA GLY A 486 -9.16 13.26 3.84
C GLY A 486 -8.57 12.19 4.78
N ILE A 487 -8.68 12.43 6.08
CA ILE A 487 -8.24 11.45 7.10
C ILE A 487 -9.03 10.16 6.91
N PRO A 488 -8.37 8.99 6.93
CA PRO A 488 -9.01 7.71 6.65
C PRO A 488 -10.19 7.43 7.56
N GLN A 489 -11.23 6.83 6.99
CA GLN A 489 -12.41 6.39 7.75
C GLN A 489 -12.89 5.03 7.23
N ILE A 490 -13.59 4.29 8.09
CA ILE A 490 -14.08 2.95 7.79
C ILE A 490 -15.56 2.89 8.11
N SER A 491 -16.33 2.37 7.16
CA SER A 491 -17.77 2.20 7.28
C SER A 491 -18.23 0.89 6.63
N VAL A 492 -19.35 0.36 7.08
CA VAL A 492 -19.99 -0.82 6.48
C VAL A 492 -21.29 -0.39 5.84
N HIS A 493 -21.47 -0.74 4.59
CA HIS A 493 -22.61 -0.34 3.76
C HIS A 493 -23.43 -1.54 3.32
N SER A 494 -24.74 -1.35 3.19
CA SER A 494 -25.61 -2.33 2.53
C SER A 494 -25.41 -2.28 1.01
N THR A 495 -25.22 -3.42 0.36
CA THR A 495 -25.05 -3.49 -1.09
C THR A 495 -26.29 -3.03 -1.86
N ASN A 496 -27.49 -3.33 -1.34
CA ASN A 496 -28.75 -2.94 -1.96
C ASN A 496 -29.06 -1.43 -1.81
N ASN A 497 -28.60 -0.81 -0.73
CA ASN A 497 -28.74 0.62 -0.47
C ASN A 497 -27.45 1.16 0.17
N PRO A 498 -26.44 1.56 -0.61
CA PRO A 498 -25.17 2.01 -0.08
C PRO A 498 -25.24 3.24 0.85
N LYS A 499 -26.36 3.97 0.84
CA LYS A 499 -26.60 5.08 1.77
C LYS A 499 -26.99 4.65 3.18
N ASP A 500 -27.42 3.38 3.36
CA ASP A 500 -27.59 2.76 4.67
C ASP A 500 -26.26 2.16 5.12
N PHE A 501 -25.65 2.82 6.11
CA PHE A 501 -24.31 2.45 6.54
C PHE A 501 -24.15 2.51 8.07
N LEU A 502 -23.17 1.79 8.57
CA LEU A 502 -22.67 1.84 9.93
C LEU A 502 -21.23 2.38 9.91
N LEU A 503 -21.02 3.52 10.56
CA LEU A 503 -19.68 4.07 10.74
C LEU A 503 -18.92 3.23 11.78
N ILE A 504 -17.77 2.70 11.42
CA ILE A 504 -16.91 1.90 12.31
C ILE A 504 -15.81 2.78 12.92
N GLU A 505 -15.16 3.58 12.10
CA GLU A 505 -14.05 4.44 12.53
C GLU A 505 -14.04 5.73 11.70
N ASP A 506 -14.08 6.87 12.36
CA ASP A 506 -14.02 8.21 11.73
C ASP A 506 -12.71 8.96 12.02
N ASN A 507 -11.84 8.37 12.85
CA ASN A 507 -10.58 8.96 13.28
C ASN A 507 -10.71 10.40 13.81
N GLN A 508 -11.81 10.72 14.51
CA GLN A 508 -12.10 12.08 14.99
C GLN A 508 -11.03 12.62 15.94
N VAL A 509 -10.45 11.76 16.79
CA VAL A 509 -9.37 12.15 17.70
C VAL A 509 -8.16 12.63 16.88
N LEU A 510 -7.78 11.87 15.86
CA LEU A 510 -6.69 12.21 14.96
C LEU A 510 -6.99 13.48 14.18
N LYS A 511 -8.22 13.63 13.67
CA LYS A 511 -8.67 14.83 12.96
C LYS A 511 -8.53 16.08 13.82
N THR A 512 -8.94 16.00 15.08
CA THR A 512 -8.82 17.09 16.04
C THR A 512 -7.36 17.43 16.31
N TYR A 513 -6.52 16.42 16.52
CA TYR A 513 -5.08 16.60 16.74
C TYR A 513 -4.37 17.25 15.55
N LEU A 514 -4.57 16.73 14.34
CA LEU A 514 -3.96 17.26 13.13
C LEU A 514 -4.49 18.67 12.80
N GLY A 515 -5.70 19.03 13.24
CA GLY A 515 -6.23 20.39 13.14
C GLY A 515 -5.41 21.45 13.87
N THR A 516 -4.61 21.05 14.88
CA THR A 516 -3.69 21.96 15.62
C THR A 516 -2.31 22.08 14.95
N LYS A 517 -2.05 21.30 13.92
CA LYS A 517 -0.77 21.22 13.22
C LYS A 517 -0.79 22.03 11.92
N ASP A 518 0.37 22.52 11.55
CA ASP A 518 0.60 23.16 10.26
C ASP A 518 0.77 22.09 9.19
N MET A 519 -0.36 21.66 8.62
CA MET A 519 -0.42 20.58 7.65
C MET A 519 0.03 21.05 6.27
N PRO A 520 0.84 20.25 5.55
CA PRO A 520 1.22 20.53 4.17
C PRO A 520 0.02 20.61 3.22
N GLU A 521 0.13 21.45 2.21
CA GLU A 521 -0.81 21.52 1.09
C GLU A 521 -0.42 20.53 -0.01
N THR A 522 -1.39 19.97 -0.72
CA THR A 522 -1.13 19.04 -1.83
C THR A 522 -1.61 19.66 -3.15
N MET A 523 -0.74 19.64 -4.16
CA MET A 523 -1.03 20.09 -5.52
C MET A 523 -0.78 18.95 -6.50
N TYR A 524 -1.71 18.77 -7.45
CA TYR A 524 -1.56 17.83 -8.57
C TYR A 524 -1.37 18.58 -9.87
N ARG A 525 -0.49 18.11 -10.72
CA ARG A 525 -0.23 18.62 -12.07
C ARG A 525 -0.01 17.49 -13.04
N THR A 526 -0.23 17.75 -14.31
CA THR A 526 0.15 16.87 -15.43
C THR A 526 1.03 17.67 -16.38
N VAL A 527 2.12 17.06 -16.83
CA VAL A 527 3.06 17.67 -17.77
C VAL A 527 3.31 16.68 -18.90
N GLN A 528 3.16 17.12 -20.13
CA GLN A 528 3.44 16.31 -21.30
C GLN A 528 4.96 16.30 -21.58
N ILE A 529 5.54 15.11 -21.63
CA ILE A 529 6.92 14.87 -22.05
C ILE A 529 6.90 13.81 -23.16
N ASP A 530 7.42 14.15 -24.32
CA ASP A 530 7.26 13.34 -25.54
C ASP A 530 5.76 13.06 -25.79
N ASP A 531 5.36 11.81 -25.92
CA ASP A 531 3.97 11.36 -26.14
C ASP A 531 3.27 10.90 -24.85
N TYR A 532 3.86 11.20 -23.67
CA TYR A 532 3.36 10.75 -22.37
C TYR A 532 2.91 11.90 -21.49
N ASP A 533 1.75 11.73 -20.87
CA ASP A 533 1.24 12.63 -19.84
C ASP A 533 1.72 12.18 -18.45
N LEU A 534 2.72 12.89 -17.91
CA LEU A 534 3.32 12.56 -16.63
C LEU A 534 2.56 13.24 -15.49
N SER A 535 2.11 12.46 -14.52
CA SER A 535 1.40 12.95 -13.35
C SER A 535 2.38 13.35 -12.25
N ILE A 536 2.10 14.48 -11.58
CA ILE A 536 2.91 15.01 -10.49
C ILE A 536 2.03 15.28 -9.27
N ARG A 537 2.50 14.86 -8.09
CA ARG A 537 1.98 15.28 -6.79
C ARG A 537 3.05 16.09 -6.07
N MET A 538 2.75 17.34 -5.76
CA MET A 538 3.61 18.20 -4.96
C MET A 538 3.00 18.38 -3.58
N THR A 539 3.81 18.13 -2.55
CA THR A 539 3.48 18.44 -1.15
C THR A 539 4.23 19.72 -0.79
N LEU A 540 3.49 20.76 -0.41
CA LEU A 540 3.93 22.13 -0.31
C LEU A 540 3.78 22.64 1.12
N PRO A 541 4.67 23.52 1.61
CA PRO A 541 4.46 24.24 2.85
C PRO A 541 3.16 25.06 2.81
N SER A 542 2.53 25.28 3.95
CA SER A 542 1.36 26.16 4.03
C SER A 542 1.76 27.58 3.64
N GLY A 543 0.90 28.22 2.84
CA GLY A 543 1.19 29.57 2.32
C GLY A 543 2.40 29.63 1.36
N TYR A 544 2.68 28.56 0.63
CA TYR A 544 3.86 28.38 -0.24
C TYR A 544 4.04 29.48 -1.30
N GLN A 545 3.04 30.34 -1.54
CA GLN A 545 3.09 31.39 -2.58
C GLN A 545 3.98 32.57 -2.20
N ASP A 546 4.37 32.69 -0.93
CA ASP A 546 5.04 33.89 -0.39
C ASP A 546 6.58 33.85 -0.51
N ALA A 547 7.17 32.71 -0.84
CA ALA A 547 8.63 32.52 -0.92
C ALA A 547 9.05 31.46 -1.93
N GLU A 548 10.37 31.37 -2.18
CA GLU A 548 10.98 30.26 -2.93
C GLU A 548 11.51 29.20 -1.97
N TYR A 549 11.15 27.93 -2.18
CA TYR A 549 11.46 26.81 -1.32
C TYR A 549 12.38 25.80 -2.00
N PRO A 550 13.27 25.10 -1.24
CA PRO A 550 13.97 23.95 -1.75
C PRO A 550 13.00 22.85 -2.20
N LEU A 551 13.44 22.03 -3.15
CA LEU A 551 12.64 20.91 -3.65
C LEU A 551 13.39 19.59 -3.49
N VAL A 552 12.70 18.54 -3.04
CA VAL A 552 13.17 17.15 -3.06
C VAL A 552 12.31 16.34 -4.03
N LEU A 553 12.95 15.76 -5.02
CA LEU A 553 12.34 14.77 -5.89
C LEU A 553 12.33 13.41 -5.18
N TRP A 554 11.14 12.85 -4.97
CA TRP A 554 10.94 11.54 -4.34
C TRP A 554 10.65 10.47 -5.39
N LEU A 555 11.49 9.44 -5.43
CA LEU A 555 11.45 8.39 -6.46
C LEU A 555 10.74 7.11 -5.98
N PRO A 556 10.12 6.33 -6.89
CA PRO A 556 9.37 5.13 -6.55
C PRO A 556 10.27 4.01 -6.00
N GLU A 557 9.80 3.29 -4.98
CA GLU A 557 10.56 2.19 -4.35
C GLU A 557 10.61 0.91 -5.19
N ALA A 558 9.68 0.73 -6.13
CA ALA A 558 9.61 -0.43 -7.03
C ALA A 558 9.20 -0.01 -8.44
N PRO A 559 9.71 -0.66 -9.49
CA PRO A 559 9.20 -0.48 -10.84
C PRO A 559 7.75 -0.99 -10.91
N GLY A 560 6.91 -0.41 -11.75
CA GLY A 560 5.49 -0.74 -11.84
C GLY A 560 4.65 -0.23 -10.68
N SER A 561 5.15 0.69 -9.85
CA SER A 561 4.38 1.33 -8.78
C SER A 561 3.67 2.60 -9.25
N GLN A 562 2.74 3.11 -8.47
CA GLN A 562 2.08 4.40 -8.66
C GLN A 562 2.23 5.24 -7.39
N GLN A 563 2.84 6.42 -7.50
CA GLN A 563 3.08 7.33 -6.37
C GLN A 563 2.08 8.49 -6.31
N VAL A 564 1.55 8.89 -7.48
CA VAL A 564 0.61 10.00 -7.59
C VAL A 564 -0.80 9.49 -7.38
N THR A 565 -1.24 9.50 -6.13
CA THR A 565 -2.57 9.08 -5.71
C THR A 565 -3.18 10.08 -4.73
N GLU A 566 -4.51 10.06 -4.57
CA GLU A 566 -5.21 10.84 -3.55
C GLU A 566 -5.33 10.08 -2.21
N ILE A 567 -4.40 9.13 -1.94
CA ILE A 567 -4.31 8.50 -0.63
C ILE A 567 -3.76 9.50 0.38
N PHE A 568 -4.41 9.57 1.54
CA PHE A 568 -3.88 10.29 2.69
C PHE A 568 -2.62 9.60 3.18
N SER A 569 -1.54 10.33 3.26
CA SER A 569 -0.28 9.83 3.80
C SER A 569 0.34 10.88 4.71
N LEU A 570 0.79 10.43 5.86
CA LEU A 570 1.52 11.24 6.83
C LEU A 570 2.80 10.48 7.17
N GLY A 571 3.90 10.91 6.61
CA GLY A 571 5.21 10.31 6.80
C GLY A 571 6.25 11.36 7.15
N TRP A 572 7.51 10.94 7.28
CA TRP A 572 8.62 11.85 7.58
C TRP A 572 8.80 12.94 6.50
N GLU A 573 8.36 12.68 5.26
CA GLU A 573 8.31 13.70 4.21
C GLU A 573 7.36 14.86 4.57
N SER A 574 6.26 14.58 5.26
CA SER A 574 5.33 15.62 5.72
C SER A 574 5.98 16.50 6.81
N VAL A 575 6.83 15.90 7.65
CA VAL A 575 7.65 16.64 8.63
C VAL A 575 8.67 17.52 7.91
N LEU A 576 9.32 17.01 6.87
CA LEU A 576 10.28 17.78 6.07
C LEU A 576 9.59 19.01 5.43
N VAL A 577 8.38 18.86 4.94
CA VAL A 577 7.59 19.97 4.35
C VAL A 577 7.14 20.96 5.42
N SER A 578 6.49 20.49 6.49
CA SER A 578 5.91 21.36 7.52
C SER A 578 6.97 22.07 8.37
N SER A 579 7.95 21.33 8.91
CA SER A 579 8.95 21.88 9.83
C SER A 579 10.14 22.54 9.14
N PHE A 580 10.54 22.06 7.97
CA PHE A 580 11.77 22.51 7.31
C PHE A 580 11.49 23.27 6.01
N GLN A 581 10.21 23.45 5.67
CA GLN A 581 9.78 24.27 4.53
C GLN A 581 10.42 23.81 3.20
N VAL A 582 10.41 22.49 2.96
CA VAL A 582 10.92 21.85 1.75
C VAL A 582 9.77 21.27 0.94
N ILE A 583 9.71 21.57 -0.35
CA ILE A 583 8.74 20.97 -1.27
C ILE A 583 9.13 19.53 -1.56
N VAL A 584 8.19 18.60 -1.51
CA VAL A 584 8.39 17.22 -1.95
C VAL A 584 7.57 16.97 -3.21
N ALA A 585 8.22 16.54 -4.30
CA ALA A 585 7.57 16.20 -5.56
C ALA A 585 7.68 14.69 -5.84
N LYS A 586 6.55 14.04 -6.07
CA LYS A 586 6.42 12.64 -6.52
C LYS A 586 5.89 12.64 -7.95
N ILE A 587 6.43 11.74 -8.80
CA ILE A 587 6.15 11.72 -10.23
C ILE A 587 5.80 10.30 -10.66
N ASP A 588 4.75 10.16 -11.45
CA ASP A 588 4.45 8.94 -12.19
C ASP A 588 4.77 9.19 -13.67
N GLY A 589 5.88 8.62 -14.12
CA GLY A 589 6.32 8.61 -15.51
C GLY A 589 6.21 7.21 -16.12
N ARG A 590 6.95 6.99 -17.20
CA ARG A 590 7.04 5.65 -17.83
C ARG A 590 7.42 4.59 -16.82
N GLY A 591 6.76 3.43 -16.89
CA GLY A 591 6.90 2.34 -15.93
C GLY A 591 5.88 2.38 -14.78
N SER A 592 5.09 3.47 -14.62
CA SER A 592 4.03 3.51 -13.61
C SER A 592 2.77 2.76 -14.07
N LYS A 593 2.06 2.14 -13.11
CA LYS A 593 0.84 1.38 -13.36
C LYS A 593 -0.43 2.23 -13.27
N ASN A 594 -1.55 1.64 -13.69
CA ASN A 594 -2.90 2.21 -13.60
C ASN A 594 -3.13 3.46 -14.48
N GLN A 595 -2.36 3.55 -15.57
CA GLN A 595 -2.46 4.59 -16.59
C GLN A 595 -2.34 3.98 -17.99
N GLY A 596 -2.79 2.73 -18.15
CA GLY A 596 -2.68 1.92 -19.36
C GLY A 596 -1.34 1.20 -19.50
N LEU A 597 -1.33 0.15 -20.33
CA LEU A 597 -0.16 -0.70 -20.52
C LEU A 597 0.97 -0.02 -21.30
N ASN A 598 0.68 0.96 -22.16
CA ASN A 598 1.71 1.74 -22.85
C ASN A 598 2.61 2.50 -21.86
N MET A 599 2.00 3.08 -20.82
CA MET A 599 2.73 3.74 -19.75
C MET A 599 3.54 2.73 -18.95
N LEU A 600 2.92 1.62 -18.55
CA LEU A 600 3.55 0.58 -17.74
C LEU A 600 4.75 -0.07 -18.45
N HIS A 601 4.61 -0.41 -19.72
CA HIS A 601 5.64 -1.07 -20.51
C HIS A 601 6.67 -0.10 -21.11
N GLY A 602 6.52 1.20 -20.89
CA GLY A 602 7.47 2.23 -21.40
C GLY A 602 8.92 2.05 -20.94
N THR A 603 9.15 1.25 -19.91
CA THR A 603 10.47 0.92 -19.35
C THR A 603 10.98 -0.47 -19.73
N ASP A 604 10.26 -1.23 -20.57
CA ASP A 604 10.68 -2.56 -21.00
C ASP A 604 12.09 -2.54 -21.57
N ARG A 605 13.00 -3.36 -21.00
CA ARG A 605 14.45 -3.45 -21.30
C ARG A 605 15.21 -2.13 -21.24
N LYS A 606 14.64 -1.08 -20.61
CA LYS A 606 15.19 0.29 -20.57
C LYS A 606 15.20 0.89 -19.16
N LEU A 607 15.17 0.04 -18.11
CA LEU A 607 15.20 0.52 -16.73
C LEU A 607 16.35 1.49 -16.48
N GLY A 608 16.06 2.60 -15.83
CA GLY A 608 17.00 3.66 -15.53
C GLY A 608 17.27 4.63 -16.68
N SER A 609 17.01 4.25 -17.94
CA SER A 609 17.21 5.16 -19.08
C SER A 609 15.89 5.83 -19.52
N ALA A 610 14.78 5.13 -19.49
CA ALA A 610 13.48 5.68 -19.84
C ALA A 610 13.04 6.70 -18.76
N GLU A 611 13.19 6.33 -17.50
CA GLU A 611 12.80 7.19 -16.36
C GLU A 611 13.66 8.45 -16.28
N ILE A 612 14.97 8.38 -16.60
CA ILE A 612 15.84 9.55 -16.65
C ILE A 612 15.36 10.54 -17.72
N LYS A 613 14.91 10.06 -18.88
CA LYS A 613 14.35 10.89 -19.94
C LYS A 613 13.06 11.60 -19.53
N ASP A 614 12.30 11.01 -18.60
CA ASP A 614 11.09 11.63 -18.04
C ASP A 614 11.42 12.61 -16.92
N HIS A 615 12.25 12.18 -15.97
CA HIS A 615 12.51 12.95 -14.75
C HIS A 615 13.34 14.21 -15.00
N LEU A 616 14.37 14.18 -15.86
CA LEU A 616 15.21 15.34 -16.10
C LEU A 616 14.45 16.53 -16.69
N PRO A 617 13.71 16.39 -17.82
CA PRO A 617 12.92 17.48 -18.37
C PRO A 617 11.84 17.96 -17.38
N LEU A 618 11.26 17.05 -16.63
CA LEU A 618 10.21 17.38 -15.69
C LEU A 618 10.74 18.17 -14.49
N VAL A 619 11.90 17.83 -13.94
CA VAL A 619 12.56 18.63 -12.88
C VAL A 619 12.95 20.00 -13.44
N GLN A 620 13.40 20.08 -14.69
CA GLN A 620 13.63 21.38 -15.36
C GLN A 620 12.33 22.20 -15.43
N HIS A 621 11.18 21.57 -15.73
CA HIS A 621 9.89 22.25 -15.70
C HIS A 621 9.55 22.75 -14.29
N LEU A 622 9.71 21.93 -13.26
CA LEU A 622 9.45 22.30 -11.87
C LEU A 622 10.36 23.45 -11.40
N LYS A 623 11.60 23.51 -11.87
CA LYS A 623 12.55 24.59 -11.59
C LYS A 623 12.07 25.97 -12.04
N HIS A 624 11.13 26.06 -12.98
CA HIS A 624 10.57 27.31 -13.46
C HIS A 624 9.35 27.79 -12.68
N LEU A 625 8.86 27.01 -11.72
CA LEU A 625 7.76 27.42 -10.85
C LEU A 625 8.21 28.57 -9.92
N PRO A 626 7.37 29.60 -9.71
CA PRO A 626 7.76 30.81 -9.00
C PRO A 626 8.13 30.60 -7.52
N PHE A 627 7.67 29.50 -6.94
CA PHE A 627 7.91 29.15 -5.54
C PHE A 627 8.99 28.06 -5.36
N VAL A 628 9.71 27.67 -6.41
CA VAL A 628 10.80 26.69 -6.35
C VAL A 628 12.15 27.38 -6.47
N ASP A 629 13.01 27.16 -5.45
CA ASP A 629 14.38 27.64 -5.50
C ASP A 629 15.21 26.77 -6.46
N LYS A 630 15.63 27.38 -7.54
CA LYS A 630 16.37 26.75 -8.66
C LYS A 630 17.71 26.15 -8.28
N LYS A 631 18.29 26.62 -7.16
CA LYS A 631 19.63 26.24 -6.69
C LYS A 631 19.60 25.18 -5.59
N ARG A 632 18.42 24.85 -5.04
CA ARG A 632 18.27 23.95 -3.90
C ARG A 632 17.34 22.79 -4.23
N ILE A 633 17.79 21.93 -5.15
CA ILE A 633 17.03 20.73 -5.57
C ILE A 633 17.80 19.49 -5.13
N GLY A 634 17.16 18.64 -4.36
CA GLY A 634 17.68 17.35 -3.90
C GLY A 634 16.89 16.17 -4.48
N VAL A 635 17.41 14.97 -4.31
CA VAL A 635 16.76 13.72 -4.71
C VAL A 635 16.75 12.70 -3.57
N TYR A 636 15.64 11.98 -3.41
CA TYR A 636 15.49 10.90 -2.44
C TYR A 636 14.99 9.64 -3.12
N GLY A 637 15.58 8.48 -2.75
CA GLY A 637 15.08 7.20 -3.21
C GLY A 637 15.53 6.02 -2.36
N LYS A 638 14.65 5.01 -2.26
CA LYS A 638 14.90 3.74 -1.58
C LYS A 638 14.77 2.60 -2.58
N ALA A 639 15.54 1.53 -2.43
CA ALA A 639 15.54 0.35 -3.30
C ALA A 639 15.70 0.71 -4.78
N TYR A 640 14.65 0.51 -5.60
CA TYR A 640 14.61 0.95 -6.99
C TYR A 640 14.73 2.47 -7.13
N GLY A 641 14.05 3.24 -6.28
CA GLY A 641 14.21 4.69 -6.22
C GLY A 641 15.63 5.12 -5.88
N GLY A 642 16.33 4.33 -5.06
CA GLY A 642 17.76 4.52 -4.79
C GLY A 642 18.64 4.33 -6.05
N PHE A 643 18.32 3.33 -6.86
CA PHE A 643 18.92 3.13 -8.17
C PHE A 643 18.68 4.34 -9.10
N LEU A 644 17.42 4.79 -9.20
CA LEU A 644 17.06 5.95 -10.02
C LEU A 644 17.74 7.24 -9.52
N ALA A 645 17.81 7.44 -8.19
CA ALA A 645 18.48 8.61 -7.60
C ALA A 645 19.97 8.67 -8.00
N LEU A 646 20.67 7.55 -7.90
CA LEU A 646 22.07 7.46 -8.33
C LEU A 646 22.23 7.66 -9.84
N LYS A 647 21.32 7.14 -10.66
CA LYS A 647 21.30 7.38 -12.11
C LYS A 647 21.05 8.85 -12.43
N LEU A 648 20.14 9.54 -11.74
CA LEU A 648 19.88 10.97 -11.90
C LEU A 648 21.11 11.82 -11.49
N LEU A 649 21.70 11.54 -10.34
CA LEU A 649 22.92 12.20 -9.87
C LEU A 649 24.09 12.03 -10.84
N SER A 650 24.23 10.85 -11.44
CA SER A 650 25.29 10.58 -12.45
C SER A 650 25.02 11.19 -13.84
N SER A 651 23.76 11.52 -14.14
CA SER A 651 23.35 12.00 -15.48
C SER A 651 23.30 13.52 -15.59
N SER A 652 23.34 14.27 -14.47
CA SER A 652 23.22 15.72 -14.43
C SER A 652 24.13 16.33 -13.39
N GLU A 653 25.21 17.00 -13.84
CA GLU A 653 26.24 17.53 -12.92
C GLU A 653 25.74 18.70 -12.04
N ASP A 654 24.78 19.50 -12.51
CA ASP A 654 24.39 20.77 -11.86
C ASP A 654 22.89 20.87 -11.50
N LEU A 655 22.10 19.80 -11.66
CA LEU A 655 20.66 19.85 -11.38
C LEU A 655 20.35 19.60 -9.91
N PHE A 656 21.04 18.62 -9.31
CA PHE A 656 20.83 18.24 -7.92
C PHE A 656 22.03 18.66 -7.06
N VAL A 657 21.76 19.29 -5.92
CA VAL A 657 22.81 19.66 -4.96
C VAL A 657 23.20 18.49 -4.06
N CYS A 658 22.27 17.58 -3.80
CA CYS A 658 22.54 16.36 -3.03
C CYS A 658 21.46 15.27 -3.22
N GLY A 659 21.76 14.07 -2.73
CA GLY A 659 20.83 12.96 -2.69
C GLY A 659 20.83 12.21 -1.36
N ALA A 660 19.69 11.59 -1.02
CA ALA A 660 19.61 10.60 0.05
C ALA A 660 19.14 9.27 -0.55
N VAL A 661 19.94 8.24 -0.40
CA VAL A 661 19.82 6.95 -1.08
C VAL A 661 19.82 5.84 -0.07
N ILE A 662 18.73 5.08 -0.01
CA ILE A 662 18.53 4.02 0.98
C ILE A 662 18.45 2.67 0.28
N ALA A 663 19.27 1.72 0.70
CA ALA A 663 19.29 0.33 0.21
C ALA A 663 19.19 0.23 -1.34
N PRO A 664 20.04 0.94 -2.13
CA PRO A 664 19.86 1.03 -3.57
C PRO A 664 20.14 -0.30 -4.28
N ILE A 665 19.33 -0.60 -5.30
CA ILE A 665 19.71 -1.60 -6.31
C ILE A 665 20.84 -0.99 -7.14
N THR A 666 22.04 -1.56 -7.09
CA THR A 666 23.20 -1.01 -7.83
C THR A 666 23.48 -1.72 -9.15
N SER A 667 23.00 -2.97 -9.26
CA SER A 667 23.05 -3.77 -10.48
C SER A 667 21.96 -4.84 -10.46
N PHE A 668 21.17 -4.94 -11.51
CA PHE A 668 20.11 -5.97 -11.60
C PHE A 668 20.66 -7.40 -11.80
N GLN A 669 21.95 -7.56 -12.13
CA GLN A 669 22.61 -8.89 -12.10
C GLN A 669 22.75 -9.44 -10.67
N LEU A 670 22.78 -8.57 -9.65
CA LEU A 670 22.84 -8.94 -8.24
C LEU A 670 21.46 -9.12 -7.62
N HIS A 671 20.40 -8.74 -8.34
CA HIS A 671 19.03 -8.74 -7.84
C HIS A 671 18.26 -9.99 -8.29
N SER A 672 17.04 -10.19 -7.74
CA SER A 672 16.23 -11.40 -7.97
C SER A 672 15.93 -11.66 -9.44
N ALA A 673 15.88 -12.95 -9.82
CA ALA A 673 15.53 -13.38 -11.17
C ALA A 673 14.11 -12.93 -11.56
N VAL A 674 13.13 -13.03 -10.65
CA VAL A 674 11.73 -12.67 -10.92
C VAL A 674 11.62 -11.22 -11.38
N LEU A 675 12.18 -10.29 -10.60
CA LEU A 675 12.09 -8.86 -10.92
C LEU A 675 13.01 -8.49 -12.07
N ALA A 676 14.27 -8.89 -12.02
CA ALA A 676 15.24 -8.47 -13.03
C ALA A 676 14.89 -9.01 -14.44
N GLU A 677 14.52 -10.30 -14.54
CA GLU A 677 14.19 -10.92 -15.82
C GLU A 677 12.84 -10.43 -16.37
N ARG A 678 11.89 -10.03 -15.52
CA ARG A 678 10.64 -9.40 -15.95
C ARG A 678 10.89 -8.15 -16.76
N TYR A 679 11.70 -7.23 -16.25
CA TYR A 679 11.92 -5.91 -16.85
C TYR A 679 13.06 -5.87 -17.86
N LEU A 680 14.07 -6.72 -17.72
CA LEU A 680 15.29 -6.68 -18.55
C LEU A 680 15.48 -7.91 -19.44
N GLY A 681 14.67 -8.97 -19.26
CA GLY A 681 14.86 -10.24 -19.94
C GLY A 681 16.01 -11.09 -19.37
N MET A 682 16.35 -12.19 -20.03
CA MET A 682 17.44 -13.08 -19.58
C MET A 682 18.82 -12.42 -19.78
N PRO A 683 19.71 -12.42 -18.78
CA PRO A 683 21.04 -11.80 -18.88
C PRO A 683 21.90 -12.34 -20.03
N SER A 684 21.73 -13.63 -20.37
CA SER A 684 22.44 -14.27 -21.47
C SER A 684 22.06 -13.73 -22.86
N GLN A 685 20.89 -13.12 -23.00
CA GLN A 685 20.36 -12.56 -24.24
C GLN A 685 20.40 -11.03 -24.23
N GLU A 686 20.22 -10.39 -23.08
CA GLU A 686 20.01 -8.95 -22.90
C GLU A 686 21.14 -8.27 -22.10
N GLY A 687 22.40 -8.70 -22.31
CA GLY A 687 23.54 -8.18 -21.58
C GLY A 687 23.71 -6.65 -21.63
N SER A 688 23.32 -6.02 -22.75
CA SER A 688 23.34 -4.56 -22.90
C SER A 688 22.34 -3.85 -21.99
N SER A 689 21.13 -4.40 -21.82
CA SER A 689 20.09 -3.86 -20.95
C SER A 689 20.54 -3.88 -19.48
N TYR A 690 21.17 -4.98 -19.05
CA TYR A 690 21.75 -5.08 -17.71
C TYR A 690 22.93 -4.13 -17.47
N MET A 691 23.77 -3.89 -18.49
CA MET A 691 24.85 -2.90 -18.40
C MET A 691 24.29 -1.48 -18.25
N MET A 692 23.28 -1.12 -19.01
CA MET A 692 22.62 0.19 -18.89
C MET A 692 21.89 0.36 -17.55
N ALA A 693 21.28 -0.71 -17.05
CA ALA A 693 20.60 -0.73 -15.74
C ALA A 693 21.56 -1.01 -14.57
N SER A 694 22.81 -0.54 -14.64
CA SER A 694 23.80 -0.67 -13.59
C SER A 694 24.39 0.69 -13.22
N VAL A 695 24.36 1.03 -11.95
CA VAL A 695 25.01 2.23 -11.39
C VAL A 695 26.52 2.02 -11.24
N LEU A 696 26.94 0.76 -11.12
CA LEU A 696 28.36 0.40 -10.93
C LEU A 696 29.25 0.84 -12.10
N ASN A 697 28.65 1.13 -13.26
CA ASN A 697 29.35 1.67 -14.43
C ASN A 697 29.42 3.20 -14.45
N ASP A 698 28.64 3.88 -13.60
CA ASP A 698 28.55 5.35 -13.54
C ASP A 698 29.38 5.98 -12.41
N VAL A 699 30.18 5.19 -11.70
CA VAL A 699 30.91 5.59 -10.47
C VAL A 699 31.80 6.82 -10.69
N GLN A 700 32.44 6.95 -11.84
CA GLN A 700 33.29 8.12 -12.17
C GLN A 700 32.49 9.43 -12.17
N ARG A 701 31.23 9.39 -12.59
CA ARG A 701 30.34 10.55 -12.58
C ARG A 701 29.77 10.83 -11.20
N LEU A 702 29.68 9.81 -10.35
CA LEU A 702 29.24 9.94 -8.96
C LEU A 702 30.33 10.46 -8.02
N GLN A 703 31.60 10.42 -8.43
CA GLN A 703 32.74 10.83 -7.61
C GLN A 703 32.60 12.24 -7.05
N SER A 704 32.08 13.18 -7.83
CA SER A 704 31.91 14.59 -7.46
C SER A 704 30.52 14.89 -6.84
N GLN A 705 29.63 13.91 -6.74
CA GLN A 705 28.27 14.12 -6.25
C GLN A 705 28.17 13.94 -4.73
N GLN A 706 27.33 14.75 -4.10
CA GLN A 706 27.06 14.66 -2.66
C GLN A 706 25.82 13.81 -2.42
N PHE A 707 25.95 12.71 -1.71
CA PHE A 707 24.80 11.90 -1.29
C PHE A 707 25.06 11.14 0.01
N LEU A 708 23.98 10.90 0.74
CA LEU A 708 23.94 10.01 1.91
C LEU A 708 23.55 8.61 1.44
N LEU A 709 24.39 7.62 1.71
CA LEU A 709 24.12 6.21 1.42
C LEU A 709 23.77 5.47 2.71
N VAL A 710 22.57 4.86 2.77
CA VAL A 710 22.07 4.15 3.94
C VAL A 710 21.76 2.70 3.60
N HIS A 711 22.11 1.76 4.50
CA HIS A 711 21.74 0.34 4.32
C HIS A 711 21.71 -0.42 5.64
N GLY A 712 20.78 -1.38 5.77
CA GLY A 712 20.74 -2.38 6.83
C GLY A 712 21.57 -3.61 6.45
N THR A 713 22.33 -4.19 7.38
CA THR A 713 23.19 -5.34 7.04
C THR A 713 22.45 -6.65 6.88
N ALA A 714 21.24 -6.77 7.44
CA ALA A 714 20.37 -7.95 7.32
C ALA A 714 19.23 -7.76 6.30
N ASP A 715 19.41 -6.87 5.32
CA ASP A 715 18.46 -6.68 4.23
C ASP A 715 18.42 -7.89 3.30
N ALA A 716 17.30 -8.62 3.31
CA ALA A 716 17.08 -9.80 2.47
C ALA A 716 16.48 -9.46 1.10
N ASN A 717 15.93 -8.26 0.92
CA ASN A 717 15.27 -7.82 -0.31
C ASN A 717 16.27 -7.20 -1.30
N VAL A 718 16.97 -6.17 -0.86
CA VAL A 718 18.11 -5.61 -1.57
C VAL A 718 19.35 -5.89 -0.74
N HIS A 719 19.99 -7.00 -0.99
CA HIS A 719 21.10 -7.48 -0.16
C HIS A 719 22.21 -6.44 -0.01
N PHE A 720 22.82 -6.35 1.17
CA PHE A 720 23.90 -5.40 1.47
C PHE A 720 25.05 -5.45 0.47
N GLN A 721 25.23 -6.55 -0.28
CA GLN A 721 26.20 -6.69 -1.38
C GLN A 721 26.10 -5.53 -2.39
N HIS A 722 24.88 -5.05 -2.71
CA HIS A 722 24.70 -3.91 -3.61
C HIS A 722 25.46 -2.66 -3.13
N THR A 723 25.31 -2.32 -1.87
CA THR A 723 26.02 -1.18 -1.27
C THR A 723 27.52 -1.44 -1.11
N ALA A 724 27.93 -2.65 -0.74
CA ALA A 724 29.33 -3.01 -0.60
C ALA A 724 30.08 -2.89 -1.94
N GLU A 725 29.50 -3.37 -3.03
CA GLU A 725 30.07 -3.23 -4.40
C GLU A 725 30.17 -1.76 -4.84
N LEU A 726 29.12 -0.96 -4.57
CA LEU A 726 29.13 0.46 -4.87
C LEU A 726 30.20 1.19 -4.07
N LEU A 727 30.26 0.98 -2.75
CA LEU A 727 31.25 1.61 -1.88
C LEU A 727 32.68 1.26 -2.30
N ASN A 728 32.96 -0.01 -2.59
CA ASN A 728 34.28 -0.45 -3.04
C ASN A 728 34.73 0.34 -4.27
N ARG A 729 33.86 0.48 -5.28
CA ARG A 729 34.18 1.22 -6.51
C ARG A 729 34.29 2.73 -6.29
N LEU A 730 33.45 3.32 -5.45
CA LEU A 730 33.53 4.75 -5.10
C LEU A 730 34.83 5.08 -4.35
N ILE A 731 35.24 4.25 -3.41
CA ILE A 731 36.51 4.40 -2.69
C ILE A 731 37.70 4.31 -3.65
N GLN A 732 37.69 3.33 -4.56
CA GLN A 732 38.73 3.19 -5.59
C GLN A 732 38.78 4.38 -6.56
N ALA A 733 37.64 5.03 -6.82
CA ALA A 733 37.55 6.26 -7.59
C ALA A 733 37.95 7.52 -6.80
N GLY A 734 38.22 7.41 -5.49
CA GLY A 734 38.57 8.56 -4.64
C GLY A 734 37.37 9.43 -4.26
N ALA A 735 36.14 8.89 -4.29
CA ALA A 735 34.95 9.61 -3.89
C ALA A 735 34.85 9.77 -2.37
N ASN A 736 34.40 10.94 -1.91
CA ASN A 736 34.06 11.17 -0.51
C ASN A 736 32.59 10.77 -0.29
N VAL A 737 32.36 9.62 0.37
CA VAL A 737 31.01 9.07 0.57
C VAL A 737 30.58 9.21 2.02
N THR A 738 29.42 9.83 2.24
CA THR A 738 28.74 9.81 3.53
C THR A 738 27.84 8.57 3.60
N SER A 739 28.10 7.67 4.55
CA SER A 739 27.30 6.45 4.70
C SER A 739 26.78 6.26 6.13
N ARG A 740 25.64 5.57 6.25
CA ARG A 740 25.06 5.11 7.52
C ARG A 740 24.70 3.63 7.37
N ILE A 741 25.37 2.78 8.11
CA ILE A 741 25.14 1.33 8.12
C ILE A 741 24.43 0.97 9.42
N TYR A 742 23.32 0.23 9.29
CA TYR A 742 22.51 -0.22 10.41
C TYR A 742 22.74 -1.72 10.61
N PRO A 743 23.50 -2.11 11.66
CA PRO A 743 23.76 -3.52 11.94
C PRO A 743 22.47 -4.27 12.24
N ASP A 744 22.32 -5.43 11.63
CA ASP A 744 21.22 -6.39 11.79
C ASP A 744 19.80 -5.87 11.48
N GLU A 745 19.69 -4.63 10.96
CA GLU A 745 18.41 -4.13 10.42
C GLU A 745 18.13 -4.67 9.03
N ASP A 746 16.86 -4.98 8.81
CA ASP A 746 16.35 -5.46 7.53
C ASP A 746 15.99 -4.31 6.56
N HIS A 747 15.35 -4.65 5.44
CA HIS A 747 14.90 -3.69 4.42
C HIS A 747 13.93 -2.63 4.95
N PHE A 748 13.12 -2.98 5.95
CA PHE A 748 12.05 -2.12 6.48
C PHE A 748 12.43 -1.39 7.77
N PHE A 749 13.59 -1.67 8.36
CA PHE A 749 14.04 -1.07 9.62
C PHE A 749 12.99 -1.24 10.72
N LEU A 750 12.69 -2.50 11.07
CA LEU A 750 11.55 -2.82 11.94
C LEU A 750 11.69 -2.35 13.39
N SER A 751 12.90 -2.08 13.87
CA SER A 751 13.06 -1.55 15.21
C SER A 751 12.67 -0.06 15.26
N LYS A 752 11.77 0.33 16.15
CA LYS A 752 11.31 1.73 16.29
C LYS A 752 12.47 2.71 16.45
N GLY A 753 13.49 2.34 17.23
CA GLY A 753 14.65 3.18 17.45
C GLY A 753 15.48 3.42 16.18
N SER A 754 15.72 2.37 15.39
CA SER A 754 16.45 2.48 14.12
C SER A 754 15.65 3.26 13.09
N GLN A 755 14.33 3.07 13.03
CA GLN A 755 13.46 3.81 12.13
C GLN A 755 13.45 5.31 12.44
N GLN A 756 13.31 5.69 13.72
CA GLN A 756 13.38 7.09 14.16
C GLN A 756 14.74 7.71 13.82
N HIS A 757 15.83 6.99 14.14
CA HIS A 757 17.19 7.46 13.84
C HIS A 757 17.42 7.59 12.33
N LEU A 758 16.89 6.67 11.52
CA LEU A 758 16.92 6.75 10.06
C LEU A 758 16.24 8.03 9.56
N HIS A 759 14.99 8.26 9.96
CA HIS A 759 14.22 9.43 9.54
C HIS A 759 14.92 10.73 9.96
N GLN A 760 15.39 10.81 11.23
CA GLN A 760 16.13 11.96 11.72
C GLN A 760 17.44 12.19 10.94
N SER A 761 18.16 11.11 10.60
CA SER A 761 19.41 11.20 9.83
C SER A 761 19.19 11.71 8.42
N VAL A 762 18.15 11.20 7.74
CA VAL A 762 17.79 11.61 6.37
C VAL A 762 17.32 13.07 6.34
N ILE A 763 16.42 13.46 7.26
CA ILE A 763 15.93 14.85 7.38
C ILE A 763 17.12 15.80 7.64
N SER A 764 17.97 15.49 8.63
CA SER A 764 19.11 16.34 8.99
C SER A 764 20.10 16.48 7.84
N TYR A 765 20.34 15.40 7.09
CA TYR A 765 21.22 15.44 5.94
C TYR A 765 20.64 16.32 4.81
N LEU A 766 19.38 16.09 4.42
CA LEU A 766 18.70 16.88 3.38
C LEU A 766 18.60 18.37 3.79
N GLN A 767 18.25 18.66 5.04
CA GLN A 767 18.22 20.02 5.55
C GLN A 767 19.59 20.71 5.42
N SER A 768 20.65 20.06 5.90
CA SER A 768 22.00 20.61 5.85
C SER A 768 22.47 20.90 4.42
N CYS A 769 22.26 19.98 3.50
CA CYS A 769 22.72 20.18 2.12
C CYS A 769 21.87 21.18 1.34
N LEU A 770 20.56 21.25 1.58
CA LEU A 770 19.66 22.20 0.92
C LEU A 770 19.80 23.63 1.49
N GLN A 771 20.15 23.80 2.77
CA GLN A 771 20.39 25.13 3.37
C GLN A 771 21.69 25.76 2.90
N ASN A 772 22.75 24.97 2.75
CA ASN A 772 24.09 25.47 2.41
C ASN A 772 24.26 25.82 0.92
N GLY A 773 23.22 25.66 0.10
CA GLY A 773 23.21 26.08 -1.30
C GLY A 773 24.37 25.54 -2.13
N GLY A 774 24.79 24.28 -1.88
CA GLY A 774 25.82 23.64 -2.70
C GLY A 774 27.18 24.35 -2.69
N THR A 775 27.65 24.89 -1.57
CA THR A 775 29.06 25.16 -1.42
C THR A 775 29.78 23.82 -1.54
N ARG A 776 30.11 23.45 -2.78
CA ARG A 776 31.05 22.37 -3.07
C ARG A 776 32.30 22.67 -2.23
N GLN A 777 32.51 21.89 -1.17
CA GLN A 777 33.85 21.84 -0.53
C GLN A 777 34.83 21.28 -1.56
N ARG A 778 35.36 22.18 -2.38
CA ARG A 778 36.46 21.88 -3.34
C ARG A 778 37.84 21.96 -2.68
N ASP A 779 37.88 21.96 -1.36
CA ASP A 779 39.16 22.02 -0.65
C ASP A 779 39.21 20.92 0.42
N LEU A 780 39.82 19.80 0.03
CA LEU A 780 40.75 19.02 0.84
C LEU A 780 41.40 17.97 -0.06
#